data_de780296f3863a3fa10764c72d0e1612
#
_entry.id   de780296f3863a3fa10764c72d0e1612
#
_cell.length_a   1.000
_cell.length_b   1.000
_cell.length_c   1.000
_cell.angle_alpha   90.00
_cell.angle_beta   90.00
_cell.angle_gamma   90.00
#
_symmetry.space_group_name_H-M   'P 1'
#
loop_
_entity.id
_entity.type
_entity.pdbx_description
1 polymer ?
#
loop_
_entity_poly.entity_id
_entity_poly.type
_entity_poly.pdbx_seq_one_letter_code
_entity_poly.pdbx_strand_id
1 'polypeptide(L)'
;MQELQDGQISVVLGQAEKSENSAVTKPKSMDNVSPVKKIISLSLKYVVSKDVKIIKKDGTLEDYDINKVVVAVKKSAARMMVEFTNQEIEDICNYVNRSVLEMRQSQIEILKMHYLVENALDNLNPKVARSYRNYRNYKTDFVHMLDKVYQESQKIMYIGDKENSNADSTLVSTKRSLIFNQLNKELYKKFFLNVAELQAIRDGYIYIHDMSARRDTMNCCLFNVSNVLKGGFEMGNLWYNEPKSLEVAFDVIGDIVMAAASQQYGGFTVPEVDKILAPYAQKTYERNYKRYVEMGVPAERADEEATKDVQKDLHDGFQGWEYKFNSVASSRGDYPFITMTMGLGTEKFEKMASMMMLEVRKNGQGKKECKKPVLFPKIVFLYDKDLHDEGGKLHDLFKAGVECSKKTMYPDWLSLTGEGYIASMYKKYKKVISPMGCRAFLSPWYERGGMKPADENDTPVFVGRFNIGAISLHLPMIYAKAQKEGKDFYEVLDYYMEMIRQIHIRTYAYLGEMRASINPLAFCEGGFYGGNLGYHDKIKPILKSSTASFGITALNELQELYNGKSLVEDGEFALDVMRYINKKVNEFKEVDGNLYAIYGTPAENLCGLQVKQFRKKYGVVDKVSDRGYVSNSFHCHVTESIGPVQKQDLEGRFWELLNGGKIQYVKYPISYNTKAVETLIKRAMDKGFYEGVNLSLSYCDDCGHQELNMDVCPVCGSKNLTKIDRMNGYLSYSRVKGDTRLNEAKMEEIKDRVSM
;
A
#
# COMPACT_ATOMS: atom_id res chain seq x y z
N MET A 1 -12.09 21.70 38.94
CA MET A 1 -13.39 21.68 39.63
C MET A 1 -14.21 22.82 39.07
N GLN A 2 -15.12 22.49 38.20
CA GLN A 2 -16.38 23.21 37.93
C GLN A 2 -17.17 22.36 36.95
N GLU A 3 -18.35 22.03 37.35
CA GLU A 3 -19.34 21.21 36.67
C GLU A 3 -19.77 21.87 35.35
N LEU A 4 -19.88 21.08 34.29
CA LEU A 4 -20.65 21.44 33.10
C LEU A 4 -21.78 20.45 32.95
N GLN A 5 -22.97 21.01 33.06
CA GLN A 5 -24.30 20.38 33.00
C GLN A 5 -24.58 19.80 31.60
N ASP A 6 -25.43 18.79 31.61
CA ASP A 6 -26.04 18.11 30.49
C ASP A 6 -26.65 19.07 29.46
N GLY A 7 -26.19 18.97 28.21
CA GLY A 7 -26.77 19.60 27.05
C GLY A 7 -27.28 18.55 26.05
N GLN A 8 -28.57 18.29 26.07
CA GLN A 8 -29.26 17.52 25.02
C GLN A 8 -29.12 18.19 23.67
N ILE A 9 -28.54 17.51 22.70
CA ILE A 9 -28.55 17.91 21.28
C ILE A 9 -29.73 17.18 20.61
N SER A 10 -30.82 17.90 20.34
CA SER A 10 -31.91 17.43 19.50
C SER A 10 -31.54 17.68 18.03
N VAL A 11 -31.45 16.62 17.23
CA VAL A 11 -31.30 16.71 15.78
C VAL A 11 -32.70 16.86 15.16
N VAL A 12 -32.95 18.03 14.61
CA VAL A 12 -34.17 18.29 13.80
C VAL A 12 -33.88 17.87 12.37
N LEU A 13 -34.54 16.82 11.90
CA LEU A 13 -34.56 16.45 10.48
C LEU A 13 -35.58 17.36 9.77
N GLY A 14 -35.07 18.31 8.98
CA GLY A 14 -35.87 19.16 8.12
C GLY A 14 -36.50 18.37 6.98
N GLN A 15 -37.84 18.58 6.81
CA GLN A 15 -38.58 18.14 5.64
C GLN A 15 -38.19 19.01 4.44
N ALA A 16 -37.81 18.38 3.32
CA ALA A 16 -37.64 19.07 2.04
C ALA A 16 -38.99 19.19 1.33
N GLU A 17 -39.38 20.42 1.07
CA GLU A 17 -40.54 20.76 0.24
C GLU A 17 -40.28 20.43 -1.24
N LYS A 18 -41.35 19.93 -1.89
CA LYS A 18 -41.39 19.67 -3.34
C LYS A 18 -41.49 20.97 -4.13
N SER A 19 -40.63 21.14 -5.13
CA SER A 19 -40.91 22.01 -6.26
C SER A 19 -41.07 21.18 -7.53
N GLU A 20 -42.21 21.36 -8.20
CA GLU A 20 -42.58 20.71 -9.46
C GLU A 20 -41.95 21.41 -10.65
N ASN A 21 -41.71 20.59 -11.70
CA ASN A 21 -41.69 20.88 -13.14
C ASN A 21 -40.37 20.79 -13.88
N SER A 22 -40.20 19.65 -14.55
CA SER A 22 -40.08 19.60 -16.03
C SER A 22 -39.98 18.16 -16.52
N ALA A 23 -40.71 17.90 -17.59
CA ALA A 23 -40.95 16.58 -18.16
C ALA A 23 -39.73 16.05 -18.94
N VAL A 24 -39.30 14.83 -18.59
CA VAL A 24 -38.54 13.94 -19.48
C VAL A 24 -39.09 12.53 -19.34
N THR A 25 -39.43 11.94 -20.45
CA THR A 25 -40.07 10.64 -20.62
C THR A 25 -39.28 9.49 -19.98
N LYS A 26 -39.95 8.74 -19.10
CA LYS A 26 -39.43 7.50 -18.47
C LYS A 26 -39.67 6.29 -19.37
N PRO A 27 -38.73 5.32 -19.40
CA PRO A 27 -39.02 3.97 -19.86
C PRO A 27 -39.84 3.25 -18.79
N LYS A 28 -40.80 2.44 -19.22
CA LYS A 28 -41.73 1.68 -18.37
C LYS A 28 -40.92 0.78 -17.41
N SER A 29 -40.98 1.08 -16.10
CA SER A 29 -40.56 0.20 -15.04
C SER A 29 -41.73 -0.74 -14.65
N MET A 30 -41.40 -2.02 -14.57
CA MET A 30 -42.16 -2.98 -13.81
C MET A 30 -41.98 -2.65 -12.31
N ASP A 31 -42.83 -1.87 -11.75
CA ASP A 31 -42.96 -1.75 -10.30
C ASP A 31 -44.31 -1.08 -9.98
N ASN A 32 -45.28 -1.89 -9.77
CA ASN A 32 -46.43 -1.56 -8.92
C ASN A 32 -47.10 -2.86 -8.47
N VAL A 33 -46.44 -3.56 -7.55
CA VAL A 33 -47.14 -4.43 -6.61
C VAL A 33 -47.06 -3.73 -5.25
N SER A 34 -48.04 -2.91 -4.99
CA SER A 34 -48.39 -2.47 -3.63
C SER A 34 -48.50 -3.74 -2.76
N PRO A 35 -47.80 -3.84 -1.60
CA PRO A 35 -48.00 -4.96 -0.72
C PRO A 35 -49.40 -4.81 -0.13
N VAL A 36 -50.37 -5.56 -0.70
CA VAL A 36 -51.64 -5.81 -0.03
C VAL A 36 -51.31 -6.36 1.35
N LYS A 37 -51.55 -5.58 2.39
CA LYS A 37 -51.55 -6.06 3.78
C LYS A 37 -52.58 -7.16 3.89
N LYS A 38 -52.21 -8.42 3.58
CA LYS A 38 -53.00 -9.58 3.96
C LYS A 38 -52.97 -9.61 5.48
N ILE A 39 -54.05 -9.11 6.09
CA ILE A 39 -54.30 -9.28 7.51
C ILE A 39 -54.52 -10.80 7.69
N ILE A 40 -53.51 -11.48 8.24
CA ILE A 40 -53.64 -12.87 8.61
C ILE A 40 -54.36 -12.87 9.95
N SER A 41 -55.60 -13.37 9.99
CA SER A 41 -56.25 -13.66 11.25
C SER A 41 -55.67 -14.95 11.79
N LEU A 42 -54.76 -14.85 12.77
CA LEU A 42 -54.19 -15.99 13.48
C LEU A 42 -55.14 -16.43 14.60
N SER A 43 -55.46 -17.71 14.65
CA SER A 43 -56.25 -18.31 15.74
C SER A 43 -55.29 -18.79 16.84
N LEU A 44 -54.92 -17.89 17.77
CA LEU A 44 -53.95 -18.18 18.82
C LEU A 44 -54.62 -18.77 20.07
N LYS A 45 -54.12 -19.91 20.52
CA LYS A 45 -54.53 -20.59 21.76
C LYS A 45 -54.13 -19.83 23.03
N TYR A 46 -52.99 -19.14 22.97
CA TYR A 46 -52.43 -18.40 24.10
C TYR A 46 -52.35 -16.92 23.73
N VAL A 47 -52.85 -16.06 24.62
CA VAL A 47 -52.88 -14.61 24.42
C VAL A 47 -52.11 -13.99 25.61
N VAL A 48 -51.07 -13.19 25.33
CA VAL A 48 -50.31 -12.46 26.33
C VAL A 48 -50.94 -11.11 26.60
N SER A 49 -51.05 -10.73 27.86
CA SER A 49 -51.60 -9.42 28.27
C SER A 49 -50.77 -8.25 27.72
N LYS A 50 -51.44 -7.12 27.45
CA LYS A 50 -50.76 -5.88 27.07
C LYS A 50 -49.87 -5.28 28.16
N ASP A 51 -49.96 -5.81 29.40
CA ASP A 51 -49.12 -5.35 30.52
C ASP A 51 -47.69 -5.89 30.45
N VAL A 52 -47.40 -6.86 29.58
CA VAL A 52 -46.05 -7.39 29.38
C VAL A 52 -45.30 -6.42 28.47
N LYS A 53 -44.13 -5.96 28.98
CA LYS A 53 -43.23 -5.06 28.25
C LYS A 53 -41.94 -5.79 27.84
N ILE A 54 -41.38 -5.40 26.72
CA ILE A 54 -40.09 -5.89 26.23
C ILE A 54 -39.03 -4.82 26.49
N ILE A 55 -37.98 -5.18 27.23
CA ILE A 55 -36.82 -4.34 27.46
C ILE A 55 -35.94 -4.47 26.22
N LYS A 56 -35.76 -3.40 25.46
CA LYS A 56 -34.84 -3.35 24.32
C LYS A 56 -33.40 -3.26 24.75
N LYS A 57 -32.46 -3.43 23.80
CA LYS A 57 -31.01 -3.35 24.06
C LYS A 57 -30.57 -1.99 24.60
N ASP A 58 -31.30 -0.93 24.27
CA ASP A 58 -31.06 0.45 24.74
C ASP A 58 -31.75 0.75 26.08
N GLY A 59 -32.36 -0.27 26.72
CA GLY A 59 -33.10 -0.11 27.97
C GLY A 59 -34.53 0.43 27.83
N THR A 60 -34.96 0.80 26.64
CA THR A 60 -36.32 1.28 26.43
C THR A 60 -37.36 0.15 26.54
N LEU A 61 -38.55 0.51 27.01
CA LEU A 61 -39.69 -0.43 27.16
C LEU A 61 -40.62 -0.31 25.96
N GLU A 62 -41.02 -1.46 25.43
CA GLU A 62 -41.98 -1.57 24.36
C GLU A 62 -43.05 -2.62 24.68
N ASP A 63 -44.28 -2.40 24.24
CA ASP A 63 -45.38 -3.35 24.42
C ASP A 63 -45.07 -4.67 23.71
N TYR A 64 -45.44 -5.78 24.34
CA TYR A 64 -45.36 -7.08 23.69
C TYR A 64 -46.32 -7.12 22.49
N ASP A 65 -45.77 -7.48 21.32
CA ASP A 65 -46.53 -7.59 20.07
C ASP A 65 -46.08 -8.85 19.29
N ILE A 66 -46.93 -9.88 19.30
CA ILE A 66 -46.67 -11.13 18.57
C ILE A 66 -46.52 -10.94 17.07
N ASN A 67 -47.11 -9.91 16.49
CA ASN A 67 -46.96 -9.64 15.05
C ASN A 67 -45.53 -9.35 14.66
N LYS A 68 -44.73 -8.78 15.58
CA LYS A 68 -43.29 -8.59 15.36
C LYS A 68 -42.54 -9.91 15.21
N VAL A 69 -42.95 -10.94 15.95
CA VAL A 69 -42.43 -12.30 15.81
C VAL A 69 -42.80 -12.87 14.45
N VAL A 70 -44.05 -12.75 14.03
CA VAL A 70 -44.55 -13.17 12.72
C VAL A 70 -43.73 -12.55 11.59
N VAL A 71 -43.52 -11.23 11.65
CA VAL A 71 -42.73 -10.50 10.64
C VAL A 71 -41.26 -11.00 10.61
N ALA A 72 -40.66 -11.21 11.77
CA ALA A 72 -39.25 -11.67 11.86
C ALA A 72 -39.09 -13.10 11.34
N VAL A 73 -40.04 -13.97 11.65
CA VAL A 73 -40.08 -15.38 11.17
C VAL A 73 -40.26 -15.41 9.65
N LYS A 74 -41.22 -14.69 9.11
CA LYS A 74 -41.43 -14.62 7.64
C LYS A 74 -40.26 -14.07 6.89
N LYS A 75 -39.59 -13.03 7.40
CA LYS A 75 -38.37 -12.51 6.79
C LYS A 75 -37.20 -13.53 6.79
N SER A 76 -37.11 -14.32 7.84
CA SER A 76 -36.06 -15.36 7.94
C SER A 76 -36.36 -16.57 7.04
N ALA A 77 -37.63 -16.95 6.92
CA ALA A 77 -38.08 -17.98 6.00
C ALA A 77 -37.88 -17.58 4.53
N ALA A 78 -38.23 -16.36 4.16
CA ALA A 78 -38.06 -15.83 2.81
C ALA A 78 -36.58 -15.84 2.36
N ARG A 79 -35.62 -15.55 3.26
CA ARG A 79 -34.19 -15.65 2.96
C ARG A 79 -33.72 -17.07 2.62
N MET A 80 -34.46 -18.06 3.10
CA MET A 80 -34.18 -19.48 2.84
C MET A 80 -35.08 -20.08 1.75
N MET A 81 -35.87 -19.24 1.06
CA MET A 81 -36.86 -19.62 0.08
C MET A 81 -37.86 -20.64 0.66
N VAL A 82 -38.21 -20.50 1.96
CA VAL A 82 -39.22 -21.29 2.68
C VAL A 82 -40.45 -20.44 2.89
N GLU A 83 -41.60 -20.99 2.61
CA GLU A 83 -42.90 -20.36 2.89
C GLU A 83 -43.61 -21.17 3.97
N PHE A 84 -43.90 -20.58 5.12
CA PHE A 84 -44.64 -21.24 6.20
C PHE A 84 -46.12 -21.13 5.97
N THR A 85 -46.85 -22.18 6.22
CA THR A 85 -48.32 -22.22 6.28
C THR A 85 -48.82 -21.39 7.45
N ASN A 86 -50.10 -21.01 7.43
CA ASN A 86 -50.69 -20.28 8.55
C ASN A 86 -50.66 -21.12 9.85
N GLN A 87 -50.84 -22.44 9.76
CA GLN A 87 -50.79 -23.33 10.92
C GLN A 87 -49.39 -23.33 11.55
N GLU A 88 -48.33 -23.42 10.74
CA GLU A 88 -46.95 -23.38 11.24
C GLU A 88 -46.59 -22.04 11.92
N ILE A 89 -47.10 -20.92 11.40
CA ILE A 89 -46.95 -19.61 12.03
C ILE A 89 -47.73 -19.55 13.35
N GLU A 90 -48.97 -20.10 13.40
CA GLU A 90 -49.76 -20.21 14.64
C GLU A 90 -49.04 -21.07 15.68
N ASP A 91 -48.41 -22.19 15.30
CA ASP A 91 -47.69 -23.05 16.20
C ASP A 91 -46.46 -22.34 16.80
N ILE A 92 -45.70 -21.59 15.98
CA ILE A 92 -44.59 -20.75 16.47
C ILE A 92 -45.11 -19.69 17.45
N CYS A 93 -46.15 -18.97 17.08
CA CYS A 93 -46.75 -17.93 17.95
C CYS A 93 -47.29 -18.50 19.26
N ASN A 94 -47.94 -19.65 19.21
CA ASN A 94 -48.49 -20.33 20.40
C ASN A 94 -47.36 -20.79 21.31
N TYR A 95 -46.24 -21.35 20.77
CA TYR A 95 -45.09 -21.70 21.56
C TYR A 95 -44.46 -20.47 22.26
N VAL A 96 -44.26 -19.37 21.52
CA VAL A 96 -43.69 -18.14 22.09
C VAL A 96 -44.60 -17.54 23.16
N ASN A 97 -45.93 -17.40 22.85
CA ASN A 97 -46.93 -16.85 23.81
C ASN A 97 -47.00 -17.69 25.06
N ARG A 98 -47.09 -19.01 24.93
CA ARG A 98 -47.07 -19.93 26.08
C ARG A 98 -45.84 -19.75 26.94
N SER A 99 -44.67 -19.73 26.33
CA SER A 99 -43.40 -19.57 27.05
C SER A 99 -43.32 -18.21 27.77
N VAL A 100 -43.82 -17.14 27.17
CA VAL A 100 -43.92 -15.82 27.81
C VAL A 100 -44.83 -15.86 29.02
N LEU A 101 -45.98 -16.52 28.94
CA LEU A 101 -46.91 -16.68 30.08
C LEU A 101 -46.31 -17.51 31.20
N GLU A 102 -45.57 -18.58 30.86
CA GLU A 102 -44.89 -19.45 31.85
C GLU A 102 -43.80 -18.72 32.63
N MET A 103 -43.18 -17.66 32.04
CA MET A 103 -42.18 -16.84 32.73
C MET A 103 -42.75 -16.00 33.87
N ARG A 104 -44.04 -15.69 33.86
CA ARG A 104 -44.72 -14.85 34.89
C ARG A 104 -44.00 -13.52 35.16
N GLN A 105 -43.42 -12.91 34.15
CA GLN A 105 -42.68 -11.65 34.23
C GLN A 105 -43.44 -10.54 33.51
N SER A 106 -43.54 -9.37 34.13
CA SER A 106 -44.11 -8.18 33.48
C SER A 106 -43.16 -7.47 32.54
N GLN A 107 -41.85 -7.74 32.64
CA GLN A 107 -40.81 -7.20 31.78
C GLN A 107 -39.89 -8.34 31.35
N ILE A 108 -39.66 -8.44 30.03
CA ILE A 108 -38.83 -9.51 29.44
C ILE A 108 -37.78 -8.87 28.56
N GLU A 109 -36.52 -9.27 28.74
CA GLU A 109 -35.43 -8.82 27.89
C GLU A 109 -35.58 -9.32 26.45
N ILE A 110 -35.27 -8.46 25.46
CA ILE A 110 -35.35 -8.80 24.03
C ILE A 110 -34.50 -10.02 23.67
N LEU A 111 -33.42 -10.27 24.40
CA LEU A 111 -32.56 -11.46 24.17
C LEU A 111 -33.29 -12.75 24.51
N LYS A 112 -34.11 -12.76 25.59
CA LYS A 112 -34.97 -13.91 25.92
C LYS A 112 -36.02 -14.15 24.84
N MET A 113 -36.63 -13.07 24.30
CA MET A 113 -37.56 -13.18 23.20
C MET A 113 -36.94 -13.79 21.96
N HIS A 114 -35.73 -13.37 21.60
CA HIS A 114 -34.99 -13.98 20.47
C HIS A 114 -34.74 -15.46 20.69
N TYR A 115 -34.40 -15.87 21.90
CA TYR A 115 -34.18 -17.27 22.25
C TYR A 115 -35.44 -18.11 22.10
N LEU A 116 -36.60 -17.59 22.55
CA LEU A 116 -37.90 -18.29 22.38
C LEU A 116 -38.27 -18.47 20.91
N VAL A 117 -38.11 -17.45 20.09
CA VAL A 117 -38.37 -17.53 18.65
C VAL A 117 -37.41 -18.52 17.98
N GLU A 118 -36.18 -18.50 18.37
CA GLU A 118 -35.13 -19.40 17.84
C GLU A 118 -35.47 -20.87 18.15
N ASN A 119 -35.84 -21.18 19.40
CA ASN A 119 -36.25 -22.51 19.81
C ASN A 119 -37.51 -22.99 19.08
N ALA A 120 -38.50 -22.11 18.90
CA ALA A 120 -39.71 -22.44 18.16
C ALA A 120 -39.39 -22.81 16.70
N LEU A 121 -38.47 -22.06 16.08
CA LEU A 121 -37.99 -22.31 14.70
C LEU A 121 -37.11 -23.58 14.60
N ASP A 122 -36.23 -23.84 15.57
CA ASP A 122 -35.38 -25.05 15.58
C ASP A 122 -36.24 -26.33 15.64
N ASN A 123 -37.35 -26.29 16.35
CA ASN A 123 -38.31 -27.41 16.43
C ASN A 123 -39.06 -27.63 15.11
N LEU A 124 -39.29 -26.58 14.33
CA LEU A 124 -40.11 -26.66 13.12
C LEU A 124 -39.27 -26.74 11.84
N ASN A 125 -38.26 -25.86 11.72
CA ASN A 125 -37.42 -25.80 10.55
C ASN A 125 -35.99 -25.26 10.95
N PRO A 126 -35.04 -26.16 11.21
CA PRO A 126 -33.69 -25.79 11.65
C PRO A 126 -32.93 -24.89 10.64
N LYS A 127 -33.25 -24.96 9.34
CA LYS A 127 -32.62 -24.10 8.32
C LYS A 127 -33.07 -22.63 8.50
N VAL A 128 -34.36 -22.42 8.77
CA VAL A 128 -34.90 -21.06 9.03
C VAL A 128 -34.44 -20.55 10.38
N ALA A 129 -34.36 -21.40 11.42
CA ALA A 129 -33.78 -21.05 12.71
C ALA A 129 -32.32 -20.56 12.57
N ARG A 130 -31.50 -21.25 11.78
CA ARG A 130 -30.13 -20.85 11.46
C ARG A 130 -30.11 -19.48 10.74
N SER A 131 -31.00 -19.24 9.79
CA SER A 131 -31.13 -17.94 9.12
C SER A 131 -31.51 -16.81 10.09
N TYR A 132 -32.43 -17.10 11.02
CA TYR A 132 -32.83 -16.14 12.08
C TYR A 132 -31.66 -15.81 13.00
N ARG A 133 -30.93 -16.81 13.48
CA ARG A 133 -29.72 -16.70 14.32
C ARG A 133 -28.60 -15.91 13.63
N ASN A 134 -28.31 -16.26 12.37
CA ASN A 134 -27.28 -15.60 11.58
C ASN A 134 -27.60 -14.11 11.37
N TYR A 135 -28.85 -13.75 11.09
CA TYR A 135 -29.23 -12.35 10.93
C TYR A 135 -29.13 -11.55 12.23
N ARG A 136 -29.50 -12.14 13.35
CA ARG A 136 -29.34 -11.53 14.68
C ARG A 136 -27.86 -11.31 15.01
N ASN A 137 -27.04 -12.32 14.80
CA ASN A 137 -25.59 -12.25 15.02
C ASN A 137 -24.95 -11.23 14.10
N TYR A 138 -25.32 -11.22 12.83
CA TYR A 138 -24.87 -10.22 11.86
C TYR A 138 -25.13 -8.78 12.35
N LYS A 139 -26.31 -8.50 12.86
CA LYS A 139 -26.64 -7.18 13.42
C LYS A 139 -25.79 -6.82 14.63
N THR A 140 -25.58 -7.76 15.53
CA THR A 140 -24.72 -7.58 16.71
C THR A 140 -23.26 -7.36 16.31
N ASP A 141 -22.74 -8.17 15.41
CA ASP A 141 -21.37 -8.05 14.89
C ASP A 141 -21.16 -6.73 14.13
N PHE A 142 -22.23 -6.22 13.44
CA PHE A 142 -22.16 -4.94 12.75
C PHE A 142 -22.09 -3.77 13.72
N VAL A 143 -22.87 -3.81 14.80
CA VAL A 143 -22.81 -2.79 15.87
C VAL A 143 -21.41 -2.79 16.51
N HIS A 144 -20.87 -3.96 16.87
CA HIS A 144 -19.52 -4.05 17.43
C HIS A 144 -18.44 -3.53 16.46
N MET A 145 -18.61 -3.78 15.16
CA MET A 145 -17.73 -3.24 14.14
C MET A 145 -17.78 -1.70 14.13
N LEU A 146 -18.97 -1.11 14.17
CA LEU A 146 -19.12 0.35 14.21
C LEU A 146 -18.58 0.96 15.50
N ASP A 147 -18.80 0.34 16.66
CA ASP A 147 -18.24 0.77 17.94
C ASP A 147 -16.71 0.80 17.87
N LYS A 148 -16.11 -0.23 17.29
CA LYS A 148 -14.67 -0.29 17.09
C LYS A 148 -14.17 0.82 16.17
N VAL A 149 -14.85 1.04 15.04
CA VAL A 149 -14.54 2.15 14.11
C VAL A 149 -14.64 3.49 14.84
N TYR A 150 -15.67 3.68 15.67
CA TYR A 150 -15.81 4.89 16.46
C TYR A 150 -14.66 5.09 17.45
N GLN A 151 -14.28 4.07 18.23
CA GLN A 151 -13.19 4.17 19.19
C GLN A 151 -11.85 4.49 18.51
N GLU A 152 -11.52 3.81 17.42
CA GLU A 152 -10.31 4.10 16.65
C GLU A 152 -10.35 5.50 16.00
N SER A 153 -11.53 5.94 15.56
CA SER A 153 -11.70 7.30 15.03
C SER A 153 -11.45 8.37 16.08
N GLN A 154 -11.94 8.19 17.32
CA GLN A 154 -11.66 9.10 18.44
C GLN A 154 -10.16 9.15 18.74
N LYS A 155 -9.48 8.01 18.75
CA LYS A 155 -8.04 7.93 18.94
C LYS A 155 -7.28 8.70 17.86
N ILE A 156 -7.63 8.50 16.57
CA ILE A 156 -7.03 9.23 15.45
C ILE A 156 -7.25 10.73 15.58
N MET A 157 -8.47 11.16 15.96
CA MET A 157 -8.81 12.58 16.09
C MET A 157 -8.00 13.29 17.18
N TYR A 158 -7.80 12.65 18.33
CA TYR A 158 -7.18 13.29 19.50
C TYR A 158 -5.69 12.98 19.67
N ILE A 159 -5.24 11.78 19.32
CA ILE A 159 -3.86 11.34 19.54
C ILE A 159 -3.07 11.33 18.23
N GLY A 160 -3.72 11.04 17.11
CA GLY A 160 -3.09 10.80 15.81
C GLY A 160 -2.72 9.33 15.59
N ASP A 161 -1.97 9.09 14.52
CA ASP A 161 -1.51 7.76 14.11
C ASP A 161 -0.02 7.81 13.76
N LYS A 162 0.75 6.86 14.29
CA LYS A 162 2.19 6.69 14.03
C LYS A 162 2.48 5.36 13.28
N GLU A 163 1.48 4.73 12.69
CA GLU A 163 1.66 3.50 11.91
C GLU A 163 2.22 3.77 10.51
N ASN A 164 1.97 4.96 9.95
CA ASN A 164 2.46 5.36 8.64
C ASN A 164 3.37 6.59 8.77
N SER A 165 4.68 6.40 8.63
CA SER A 165 5.68 7.48 8.70
C SER A 165 5.55 8.50 7.57
N ASN A 166 4.88 8.15 6.46
CA ASN A 166 4.63 9.01 5.32
C ASN A 166 3.37 9.88 5.46
N ALA A 167 2.65 9.78 6.58
CA ALA A 167 1.44 10.56 6.85
C ALA A 167 1.65 11.52 8.02
N ASP A 168 1.15 12.75 7.86
CA ASP A 168 1.13 13.74 8.94
C ASP A 168 -0.26 13.76 9.59
N SER A 169 -0.45 12.98 10.65
CA SER A 169 -1.73 12.85 11.34
C SER A 169 -2.19 14.09 12.09
N THR A 170 -1.44 15.19 12.06
CA THR A 170 -1.88 16.49 12.57
C THR A 170 -2.83 17.20 11.58
N LEU A 171 -2.72 16.89 10.28
CA LEU A 171 -3.51 17.52 9.23
C LEU A 171 -4.94 16.94 9.15
N VAL A 172 -5.91 17.82 8.88
CA VAL A 172 -7.34 17.43 8.78
C VAL A 172 -7.59 16.44 7.64
N SER A 173 -6.97 16.64 6.47
CA SER A 173 -7.07 15.70 5.34
C SER A 173 -6.56 14.31 5.69
N THR A 174 -5.43 14.23 6.37
CA THR A 174 -4.84 12.98 6.86
C THR A 174 -5.77 12.28 7.86
N LYS A 175 -6.29 13.01 8.85
CA LYS A 175 -7.23 12.44 9.82
C LYS A 175 -8.49 11.85 9.16
N ARG A 176 -9.07 12.56 8.18
CA ARG A 176 -10.22 12.06 7.41
C ARG A 176 -9.90 10.76 6.69
N SER A 177 -8.77 10.70 6.00
CA SER A 177 -8.31 9.49 5.30
C SER A 177 -8.08 8.33 6.26
N LEU A 178 -7.43 8.54 7.39
CA LEU A 178 -7.17 7.51 8.39
C LEU A 178 -8.47 6.92 8.96
N ILE A 179 -9.48 7.76 9.24
CA ILE A 179 -10.80 7.31 9.69
C ILE A 179 -11.50 6.49 8.61
N PHE A 180 -11.48 6.96 7.35
CA PHE A 180 -12.04 6.22 6.22
C PHE A 180 -11.32 4.88 6.01
N ASN A 181 -10.00 4.86 6.12
CA ASN A 181 -9.20 3.66 6.03
C ASN A 181 -9.55 2.64 7.13
N GLN A 182 -9.82 3.12 8.36
CA GLN A 182 -10.25 2.24 9.45
C GLN A 182 -11.62 1.59 9.16
N LEU A 183 -12.58 2.35 8.63
CA LEU A 183 -13.86 1.81 8.18
C LEU A 183 -13.66 0.75 7.09
N ASN A 184 -12.90 1.06 6.05
CA ASN A 184 -12.62 0.13 4.95
C ASN A 184 -11.93 -1.16 5.42
N LYS A 185 -10.99 -1.05 6.35
CA LYS A 185 -10.30 -2.20 6.95
C LYS A 185 -11.28 -3.16 7.65
N GLU A 186 -12.22 -2.61 8.43
CA GLU A 186 -13.23 -3.44 9.10
C GLU A 186 -14.27 -4.02 8.11
N LEU A 187 -14.64 -3.28 7.08
CA LEU A 187 -15.50 -3.79 5.99
C LEU A 187 -14.79 -4.91 5.20
N TYR A 188 -13.50 -4.75 4.89
CA TYR A 188 -12.72 -5.81 4.23
C TYR A 188 -12.68 -7.09 5.06
N LYS A 189 -12.39 -7.00 6.37
CA LYS A 189 -12.43 -8.13 7.28
C LYS A 189 -13.78 -8.83 7.33
N LYS A 190 -14.87 -8.04 7.32
CA LYS A 190 -16.22 -8.58 7.45
C LYS A 190 -16.72 -9.28 6.19
N PHE A 191 -16.42 -8.74 5.01
CA PHE A 191 -17.05 -9.17 3.76
C PHE A 191 -16.15 -9.99 2.83
N PHE A 192 -14.83 -9.89 2.97
CA PHE A 192 -13.88 -10.53 2.07
C PHE A 192 -13.09 -11.68 2.71
N LEU A 193 -12.95 -11.69 4.03
CA LEU A 193 -12.17 -12.70 4.72
C LEU A 193 -13.08 -13.72 5.41
N ASN A 194 -12.67 -14.99 5.37
CA ASN A 194 -13.31 -16.04 6.14
C ASN A 194 -12.77 -16.12 7.58
N VAL A 195 -13.38 -16.95 8.41
CA VAL A 195 -13.03 -17.07 9.84
C VAL A 195 -11.60 -17.55 10.05
N ALA A 196 -11.13 -18.50 9.24
CA ALA A 196 -9.76 -19.03 9.36
C ALA A 196 -8.72 -17.97 8.98
N GLU A 197 -8.97 -17.19 7.94
CA GLU A 197 -8.12 -16.07 7.51
C GLU A 197 -8.07 -14.96 8.56
N LEU A 198 -9.22 -14.59 9.12
CA LEU A 198 -9.29 -13.62 10.21
C LEU A 198 -8.52 -14.09 11.44
N GLN A 199 -8.60 -15.37 11.76
CA GLN A 199 -7.85 -15.95 12.88
C GLN A 199 -6.34 -15.95 12.58
N ALA A 200 -5.92 -16.32 11.38
CA ALA A 200 -4.52 -16.31 10.96
C ALA A 200 -3.89 -14.90 11.04
N ILE A 201 -4.65 -13.87 10.64
CA ILE A 201 -4.23 -12.46 10.74
C ILE A 201 -4.16 -12.01 12.21
N ARG A 202 -5.17 -12.34 13.00
CA ARG A 202 -5.22 -11.99 14.43
C ARG A 202 -4.07 -12.63 15.20
N ASP A 203 -3.80 -13.89 14.92
CA ASP A 203 -2.73 -14.64 15.54
C ASP A 203 -1.34 -14.20 15.06
N GLY A 204 -1.25 -13.62 13.86
CA GLY A 204 -0.01 -13.10 13.29
C GLY A 204 0.77 -14.09 12.41
N TYR A 205 0.12 -15.11 11.87
CA TYR A 205 0.75 -16.02 10.90
C TYR A 205 0.90 -15.39 9.53
N ILE A 206 -0.09 -14.59 9.13
CA ILE A 206 -0.09 -13.81 7.89
C ILE A 206 -0.44 -12.34 8.18
N TYR A 207 0.03 -11.46 7.30
CA TYR A 207 -0.29 -10.04 7.35
C TYR A 207 -0.69 -9.53 5.96
N ILE A 208 -1.89 -8.97 5.86
CA ILE A 208 -2.37 -8.35 4.62
C ILE A 208 -1.97 -6.89 4.63
N HIS A 209 -1.04 -6.53 3.72
CA HIS A 209 -0.61 -5.13 3.58
C HIS A 209 -1.75 -4.29 3.03
N ASP A 210 -1.85 -3.07 3.55
CA ASP A 210 -2.76 -2.03 3.06
C ASP A 210 -4.21 -2.50 2.93
N MET A 211 -4.66 -3.25 3.94
CA MET A 211 -5.97 -3.91 3.95
C MET A 211 -7.12 -2.93 3.68
N SER A 212 -7.00 -1.68 4.10
CA SER A 212 -8.01 -0.64 3.89
C SER A 212 -8.26 -0.29 2.42
N ALA A 213 -7.24 -0.47 1.55
CA ALA A 213 -7.28 -0.06 0.16
C ALA A 213 -7.47 -1.23 -0.83
N ARG A 214 -7.48 -2.48 -0.35
CA ARG A 214 -7.57 -3.67 -1.23
C ARG A 214 -8.93 -3.90 -1.88
N ARG A 215 -9.94 -3.14 -1.50
CA ARG A 215 -11.30 -3.27 -2.04
C ARG A 215 -11.51 -2.53 -3.34
N ASP A 216 -10.79 -1.46 -3.57
CA ASP A 216 -11.18 -0.45 -4.55
C ASP A 216 -10.02 0.07 -5.42
N THR A 217 -8.78 -0.34 -5.16
CA THR A 217 -7.65 0.16 -5.92
C THR A 217 -6.46 -0.80 -6.00
N MET A 218 -5.50 -0.46 -6.87
CA MET A 218 -4.23 -1.15 -7.06
C MET A 218 -3.17 -0.62 -6.11
N ASN A 219 -2.09 -1.39 -5.95
CA ASN A 219 -0.97 -1.02 -5.10
C ASN A 219 0.07 -0.18 -5.88
N CYS A 220 1.21 -0.76 -6.24
CA CYS A 220 2.31 -0.04 -6.89
C CYS A 220 2.26 -0.21 -8.41
N CYS A 221 2.75 0.79 -9.16
CA CYS A 221 2.77 0.73 -10.62
C CYS A 221 4.06 1.30 -11.24
N LEU A 222 4.32 0.89 -12.49
CA LEU A 222 5.20 1.56 -13.44
C LEU A 222 4.32 2.25 -14.47
N PHE A 223 4.10 3.55 -14.32
CA PHE A 223 3.14 4.28 -15.12
C PHE A 223 3.74 4.78 -16.42
N ASN A 224 3.04 4.59 -17.55
CA ASN A 224 3.50 5.00 -18.86
C ASN A 224 3.07 6.44 -19.20
N VAL A 225 3.80 7.41 -18.64
CA VAL A 225 3.53 8.83 -18.87
C VAL A 225 3.68 9.21 -20.34
N SER A 226 4.69 8.68 -21.03
CA SER A 226 4.92 8.98 -22.47
C SER A 226 3.73 8.61 -23.33
N ASN A 227 3.08 7.48 -23.03
CA ASN A 227 1.92 7.04 -23.80
C ASN A 227 0.70 7.94 -23.57
N VAL A 228 0.48 8.37 -22.32
CA VAL A 228 -0.61 9.30 -21.97
C VAL A 228 -0.43 10.66 -22.66
N LEU A 229 0.79 11.20 -22.68
CA LEU A 229 1.08 12.51 -23.28
C LEU A 229 0.91 12.54 -24.81
N LYS A 230 1.13 11.39 -25.47
CA LYS A 230 1.19 11.32 -26.94
C LYS A 230 -0.16 11.64 -27.59
N GLY A 231 -0.19 12.76 -28.30
CA GLY A 231 -1.39 13.22 -29.02
C GLY A 231 -2.42 13.92 -28.14
N GLY A 232 -2.18 14.02 -26.84
CA GLY A 232 -3.12 14.59 -25.87
C GLY A 232 -4.02 13.54 -25.21
N PHE A 233 -4.74 13.92 -24.15
CA PHE A 233 -5.55 13.02 -23.31
C PHE A 233 -6.64 13.79 -22.58
N GLU A 234 -7.64 13.08 -22.05
CA GLU A 234 -8.69 13.66 -21.21
C GLU A 234 -8.40 13.46 -19.70
N MET A 235 -8.50 14.53 -18.94
CA MET A 235 -8.41 14.48 -17.48
C MET A 235 -9.34 15.50 -16.84
N GLY A 236 -10.18 15.07 -15.89
CA GLY A 236 -11.10 15.95 -15.17
C GLY A 236 -12.10 16.68 -16.08
N ASN A 237 -12.59 16.04 -17.13
CA ASN A 237 -13.48 16.60 -18.17
C ASN A 237 -12.85 17.72 -19.01
N LEU A 238 -11.52 17.77 -19.07
CA LEU A 238 -10.77 18.70 -19.91
C LEU A 238 -9.83 17.92 -20.81
N TRP A 239 -9.72 18.38 -22.07
CA TRP A 239 -8.72 17.87 -22.98
C TRP A 239 -7.38 18.57 -22.76
N TYR A 240 -6.35 17.80 -22.46
CA TYR A 240 -4.97 18.25 -22.35
C TYR A 240 -4.24 17.99 -23.68
N ASN A 241 -3.79 19.05 -24.33
CA ASN A 241 -2.96 18.91 -25.50
C ASN A 241 -1.55 18.43 -25.15
N GLU A 242 -0.92 17.69 -26.06
CA GLU A 242 0.49 17.32 -25.90
C GLU A 242 1.36 18.57 -25.71
N PRO A 243 2.25 18.61 -24.69
CA PRO A 243 3.09 19.77 -24.42
C PRO A 243 3.97 20.17 -25.60
N LYS A 244 4.13 21.48 -25.82
CA LYS A 244 5.00 22.05 -26.86
C LYS A 244 6.26 22.68 -26.30
N SER A 245 6.43 22.71 -24.98
CA SER A 245 7.60 23.24 -24.28
C SER A 245 7.89 22.43 -23.04
N LEU A 246 9.11 22.56 -22.56
CA LEU A 246 9.58 21.86 -21.38
C LEU A 246 8.84 22.31 -20.11
N GLU A 247 8.60 23.60 -19.94
CA GLU A 247 7.84 24.17 -18.82
C GLU A 247 6.44 23.55 -18.72
N VAL A 248 5.68 23.58 -19.84
CA VAL A 248 4.34 22.96 -19.88
C VAL A 248 4.40 21.44 -19.64
N ALA A 249 5.47 20.77 -20.13
CA ALA A 249 5.64 19.34 -19.89
C ALA A 249 5.81 19.02 -18.39
N PHE A 250 6.59 19.81 -17.65
CA PHE A 250 6.70 19.66 -16.20
C PHE A 250 5.36 19.82 -15.49
N ASP A 251 4.57 20.82 -15.86
CA ASP A 251 3.25 21.03 -15.26
C ASP A 251 2.29 19.89 -15.55
N VAL A 252 2.13 19.52 -16.81
CA VAL A 252 1.20 18.46 -17.25
C VAL A 252 1.60 17.09 -16.67
N ILE A 253 2.88 16.75 -16.70
CA ILE A 253 3.37 15.50 -16.09
C ILE A 253 3.12 15.52 -14.58
N GLY A 254 3.36 16.64 -13.90
CA GLY A 254 3.06 16.82 -12.51
C GLY A 254 1.58 16.58 -12.19
N ASP A 255 0.69 17.07 -13.03
CA ASP A 255 -0.76 16.89 -12.89
C ASP A 255 -1.20 15.45 -13.13
N ILE A 256 -0.67 14.79 -14.18
CA ILE A 256 -0.88 13.35 -14.45
C ILE A 256 -0.47 12.52 -13.23
N VAL A 257 0.74 12.76 -12.71
CA VAL A 257 1.29 12.02 -11.57
C VAL A 257 0.42 12.21 -10.34
N MET A 258 0.02 13.44 -10.02
CA MET A 258 -0.83 13.72 -8.85
C MET A 258 -2.23 13.14 -9.01
N ALA A 259 -2.84 13.26 -10.18
CA ALA A 259 -4.18 12.73 -10.45
C ALA A 259 -4.20 11.19 -10.41
N ALA A 260 -3.30 10.53 -11.15
CA ALA A 260 -3.25 9.07 -11.22
C ALA A 260 -2.80 8.44 -9.89
N ALA A 261 -1.79 9.00 -9.21
CA ALA A 261 -1.32 8.50 -7.92
C ALA A 261 -2.36 8.63 -6.81
N SER A 262 -3.28 9.59 -6.88
CA SER A 262 -4.37 9.72 -5.91
C SER A 262 -5.45 8.64 -6.05
N GLN A 263 -5.51 7.94 -7.18
CA GLN A 263 -6.44 6.82 -7.42
C GLN A 263 -5.86 5.45 -7.07
N GLN A 264 -4.63 5.40 -6.58
CA GLN A 264 -3.99 4.19 -6.07
C GLN A 264 -3.36 4.48 -4.71
N TYR A 265 -2.86 3.47 -4.00
CA TYR A 265 -2.33 3.74 -2.68
C TYR A 265 -0.88 3.31 -2.46
N GLY A 266 -0.29 2.56 -3.35
CA GLY A 266 1.13 2.20 -3.30
C GLY A 266 2.02 3.20 -4.04
N GLY A 267 3.24 2.78 -4.34
CA GLY A 267 4.21 3.60 -5.05
C GLY A 267 3.84 3.83 -6.51
N PHE A 268 4.02 5.05 -6.96
CA PHE A 268 3.81 5.47 -8.35
C PHE A 268 5.17 5.76 -8.99
N THR A 269 5.58 4.95 -9.95
CA THR A 269 6.90 5.09 -10.58
C THR A 269 6.76 5.60 -12.01
N VAL A 270 7.52 6.66 -12.33
CA VAL A 270 7.75 7.17 -13.68
C VAL A 270 9.12 6.68 -14.14
N PRO A 271 9.19 5.66 -15.01
CA PRO A 271 10.46 5.14 -15.49
C PRO A 271 11.13 6.09 -16.49
N GLU A 272 12.48 6.19 -16.45
CA GLU A 272 13.33 6.88 -17.42
C GLU A 272 12.87 8.32 -17.71
N VAL A 273 12.68 9.10 -16.63
CA VAL A 273 12.12 10.47 -16.71
C VAL A 273 12.98 11.42 -17.56
N ASP A 274 14.27 11.21 -17.63
CA ASP A 274 15.23 11.91 -18.47
C ASP A 274 14.85 11.81 -19.96
N LYS A 275 14.53 10.60 -20.42
CA LYS A 275 14.07 10.35 -21.79
C LYS A 275 12.66 10.90 -22.07
N ILE A 276 11.79 10.93 -21.04
CA ILE A 276 10.45 11.52 -21.17
C ILE A 276 10.53 13.03 -21.40
N LEU A 277 11.43 13.72 -20.70
CA LEU A 277 11.57 15.18 -20.75
C LEU A 277 12.36 15.66 -21.98
N ALA A 278 13.31 14.87 -22.48
CA ALA A 278 14.22 15.26 -23.55
C ALA A 278 13.55 15.77 -24.83
N PRO A 279 12.46 15.17 -25.36
CA PRO A 279 11.76 15.70 -26.54
C PRO A 279 11.19 17.12 -26.33
N TYR A 280 10.73 17.42 -25.11
CA TYR A 280 10.18 18.74 -24.78
C TYR A 280 11.30 19.78 -24.55
N ALA A 281 12.42 19.33 -24.00
CA ALA A 281 13.65 20.12 -23.91
C ALA A 281 14.17 20.49 -25.29
N GLN A 282 14.17 19.53 -26.26
CA GLN A 282 14.54 19.77 -27.65
C GLN A 282 13.63 20.79 -28.30
N LYS A 283 12.30 20.65 -28.17
CA LYS A 283 11.32 21.62 -28.70
C LYS A 283 11.54 23.03 -28.13
N THR A 284 11.84 23.13 -26.85
CA THR A 284 12.12 24.42 -26.20
C THR A 284 13.43 25.04 -26.70
N TYR A 285 14.48 24.23 -26.82
CA TYR A 285 15.76 24.65 -27.40
C TYR A 285 15.58 25.18 -28.83
N GLU A 286 14.93 24.44 -29.75
CA GLU A 286 14.72 24.82 -31.12
C GLU A 286 13.94 26.15 -31.26
N ARG A 287 12.89 26.31 -30.44
CA ARG A 287 12.11 27.54 -30.37
C ARG A 287 12.97 28.72 -29.93
N ASN A 288 13.76 28.57 -28.90
CA ASN A 288 14.56 29.63 -28.31
C ASN A 288 15.77 29.96 -29.23
N TYR A 289 16.42 28.95 -29.77
CA TYR A 289 17.49 29.13 -30.75
C TYR A 289 17.03 29.94 -31.98
N LYS A 290 15.90 29.54 -32.56
CA LYS A 290 15.30 30.28 -33.70
C LYS A 290 15.02 31.74 -33.32
N ARG A 291 14.44 32.00 -32.15
CA ARG A 291 14.16 33.36 -31.65
C ARG A 291 15.44 34.19 -31.55
N TYR A 292 16.53 33.62 -30.98
CA TYR A 292 17.79 34.35 -30.86
C TYR A 292 18.41 34.68 -32.22
N VAL A 293 18.39 33.74 -33.15
CA VAL A 293 18.88 33.97 -34.53
C VAL A 293 18.05 35.06 -35.22
N GLU A 294 16.72 35.06 -35.12
CA GLU A 294 15.84 36.09 -35.65
C GLU A 294 16.10 37.48 -35.00
N MET A 295 16.56 37.52 -33.79
CA MET A 295 17.00 38.75 -33.06
C MET A 295 18.41 39.24 -33.49
N GLY A 296 19.07 38.52 -34.40
CA GLY A 296 20.40 38.87 -34.90
C GLY A 296 21.56 38.38 -34.02
N VAL A 297 21.31 37.48 -33.06
CA VAL A 297 22.38 36.88 -32.24
C VAL A 297 23.18 35.89 -33.12
N PRO A 298 24.52 35.91 -33.09
CA PRO A 298 25.35 34.94 -33.80
C PRO A 298 24.99 33.50 -33.45
N ALA A 299 25.00 32.59 -34.41
CA ALA A 299 24.52 31.19 -34.23
C ALA A 299 25.16 30.46 -33.05
N GLU A 300 26.47 30.58 -32.85
CA GLU A 300 27.18 29.97 -31.75
C GLU A 300 26.68 30.46 -30.36
N ARG A 301 26.50 31.79 -30.24
CA ARG A 301 25.96 32.39 -29.02
C ARG A 301 24.47 32.08 -28.82
N ALA A 302 23.71 31.97 -29.90
CA ALA A 302 22.30 31.57 -29.88
C ALA A 302 22.15 30.11 -29.39
N ASP A 303 23.07 29.20 -29.76
CA ASP A 303 23.13 27.85 -29.22
C ASP A 303 23.39 27.83 -27.71
N GLU A 304 24.40 28.60 -27.26
CA GLU A 304 24.74 28.72 -25.86
C GLU A 304 23.56 29.24 -25.01
N GLU A 305 22.95 30.37 -25.46
CA GLU A 305 21.85 30.99 -24.71
C GLU A 305 20.57 30.11 -24.72
N ALA A 306 20.24 29.49 -25.86
CA ALA A 306 19.12 28.54 -25.92
C ALA A 306 19.35 27.31 -25.04
N THR A 307 20.62 26.85 -24.93
CA THR A 307 20.99 25.75 -24.06
C THR A 307 20.86 26.12 -22.55
N LYS A 308 21.28 27.35 -22.19
CA LYS A 308 21.12 27.88 -20.83
C LYS A 308 19.64 28.03 -20.44
N ASP A 309 18.79 28.47 -21.37
CA ASP A 309 17.35 28.55 -21.14
C ASP A 309 16.77 27.16 -20.79
N VAL A 310 17.10 26.13 -21.56
CA VAL A 310 16.67 24.75 -21.26
C VAL A 310 17.20 24.27 -19.93
N GLN A 311 18.46 24.57 -19.61
CA GLN A 311 19.06 24.20 -18.33
C GLN A 311 18.32 24.86 -17.16
N LYS A 312 17.94 26.13 -17.31
CA LYS A 312 17.13 26.85 -16.33
C LYS A 312 15.73 26.25 -16.19
N ASP A 313 15.05 25.96 -17.29
CA ASP A 313 13.72 25.35 -17.27
C ASP A 313 13.74 23.96 -16.61
N LEU A 314 14.79 23.15 -16.83
CA LEU A 314 15.00 21.88 -16.13
C LEU A 314 15.18 22.08 -14.63
N HIS A 315 16.01 23.05 -14.23
CA HIS A 315 16.22 23.37 -12.81
C HIS A 315 14.91 23.76 -12.14
N ASP A 316 14.20 24.72 -12.71
CA ASP A 316 12.97 25.27 -12.14
C ASP A 316 11.85 24.20 -12.13
N GLY A 317 11.77 23.38 -13.18
CA GLY A 317 10.83 22.26 -13.28
C GLY A 317 11.06 21.18 -12.20
N PHE A 318 12.29 20.72 -12.01
CA PHE A 318 12.61 19.75 -10.95
C PHE A 318 12.39 20.33 -9.56
N GLN A 319 12.73 21.61 -9.33
CA GLN A 319 12.42 22.29 -8.08
C GLN A 319 10.91 22.35 -7.84
N GLY A 320 10.12 22.66 -8.87
CA GLY A 320 8.66 22.65 -8.82
C GLY A 320 8.10 21.28 -8.45
N TRP A 321 8.65 20.20 -9.02
CA TRP A 321 8.26 18.83 -8.65
C TRP A 321 8.64 18.47 -7.21
N GLU A 322 9.82 18.90 -6.72
CA GLU A 322 10.19 18.70 -5.33
C GLU A 322 9.20 19.38 -4.37
N TYR A 323 8.69 20.56 -4.71
CA TYR A 323 7.62 21.19 -3.93
C TYR A 323 6.29 20.44 -4.05
N LYS A 324 5.85 20.13 -5.26
CA LYS A 324 4.57 19.47 -5.54
C LYS A 324 4.47 18.10 -4.85
N PHE A 325 5.51 17.28 -4.90
CA PHE A 325 5.48 15.93 -4.37
C PHE A 325 5.80 15.81 -2.86
N ASN A 326 6.24 16.88 -2.21
CA ASN A 326 6.48 16.91 -0.76
C ASN A 326 5.42 17.73 -0.01
N SER A 327 4.26 17.94 -0.62
CA SER A 327 3.10 18.55 0.00
C SER A 327 1.91 17.61 0.01
N VAL A 328 1.09 17.67 1.05
CA VAL A 328 -0.19 16.93 1.11
C VAL A 328 -1.22 17.71 0.33
N ALA A 329 -1.24 17.52 -0.99
CA ALA A 329 -2.09 18.29 -1.91
C ALA A 329 -3.40 17.57 -2.29
N SER A 330 -3.59 16.32 -1.85
CA SER A 330 -4.78 15.52 -2.18
C SER A 330 -5.62 15.17 -0.95
N SER A 331 -6.86 14.80 -1.18
CA SER A 331 -7.77 14.29 -0.14
C SER A 331 -7.31 12.94 0.45
N ARG A 332 -6.33 12.28 -0.17
CA ARG A 332 -5.72 11.06 0.32
C ARG A 332 -5.01 11.24 1.68
N GLY A 333 -4.51 12.46 1.96
CA GLY A 333 -3.98 12.84 3.27
C GLY A 333 -2.57 12.34 3.59
N ASP A 334 -1.87 11.73 2.65
CA ASP A 334 -0.45 11.39 2.72
C ASP A 334 0.33 12.07 1.59
N TYR A 335 1.66 11.99 1.66
CA TYR A 335 2.50 12.39 0.55
C TYR A 335 2.36 11.38 -0.60
N PRO A 336 2.30 11.84 -1.86
CA PRO A 336 2.31 10.93 -3.00
C PRO A 336 3.65 10.19 -3.03
N PHE A 337 3.60 8.85 -3.05
CA PHE A 337 4.80 8.00 -3.01
C PHE A 337 5.40 7.86 -4.42
N ILE A 338 6.02 8.94 -4.91
CA ILE A 338 6.54 9.04 -6.26
C ILE A 338 7.97 8.52 -6.34
N THR A 339 8.25 7.67 -7.33
CA THR A 339 9.59 7.22 -7.71
C THR A 339 9.86 7.62 -9.15
N MET A 340 11.05 8.09 -9.44
CA MET A 340 11.51 8.39 -10.79
C MET A 340 12.83 7.70 -11.04
N THR A 341 12.96 7.02 -12.20
CA THR A 341 14.24 6.44 -12.59
C THR A 341 14.87 7.26 -13.71
N MET A 342 16.18 7.30 -13.76
CA MET A 342 16.96 8.04 -14.74
C MET A 342 18.38 7.46 -14.87
N GLY A 343 19.16 7.94 -15.82
CA GLY A 343 20.59 7.69 -15.88
C GLY A 343 21.06 6.94 -17.13
N LEU A 344 20.17 6.56 -18.05
CA LEU A 344 20.56 5.85 -19.30
C LEU A 344 20.59 6.75 -20.53
N GLY A 345 20.10 7.96 -20.42
CA GLY A 345 20.02 8.90 -21.52
C GLY A 345 21.39 9.43 -21.92
N THR A 346 21.83 9.18 -23.16
CA THR A 346 23.14 9.60 -23.71
C THR A 346 23.05 10.85 -24.56
N GLU A 347 21.86 11.24 -25.01
CA GLU A 347 21.65 12.44 -25.80
C GLU A 347 21.79 13.71 -24.95
N LYS A 348 22.06 14.86 -25.59
CA LYS A 348 22.36 16.14 -24.92
C LYS A 348 21.37 16.47 -23.81
N PHE A 349 20.07 16.45 -24.13
CA PHE A 349 19.04 16.85 -23.17
C PHE A 349 18.61 15.75 -22.21
N GLU A 350 18.78 14.48 -22.57
CA GLU A 350 18.59 13.36 -21.64
C GLU A 350 19.62 13.42 -20.49
N LYS A 351 20.91 13.54 -20.86
CA LYS A 351 21.99 13.68 -19.89
C LYS A 351 21.84 14.95 -19.04
N MET A 352 21.47 16.07 -19.67
CA MET A 352 21.23 17.34 -18.99
C MET A 352 20.10 17.23 -17.97
N ALA A 353 19.00 16.56 -18.29
CA ALA A 353 17.87 16.33 -17.37
C ALA A 353 18.32 15.50 -16.16
N SER A 354 19.05 14.41 -16.39
CA SER A 354 19.60 13.58 -15.28
C SER A 354 20.55 14.37 -14.38
N MET A 355 21.49 15.14 -14.95
CA MET A 355 22.42 15.98 -14.20
C MET A 355 21.68 17.02 -13.36
N MET A 356 20.69 17.71 -13.95
CA MET A 356 19.93 18.75 -13.27
C MET A 356 19.06 18.20 -12.14
N MET A 357 18.46 17.04 -12.35
CA MET A 357 17.69 16.35 -11.30
C MET A 357 18.57 16.05 -10.06
N LEU A 358 19.78 15.56 -10.28
CA LEU A 358 20.74 15.30 -9.20
C LEU A 358 21.23 16.60 -8.53
N GLU A 359 21.44 17.65 -9.31
CA GLU A 359 21.88 18.95 -8.80
C GLU A 359 20.83 19.59 -7.90
N VAL A 360 19.56 19.66 -8.34
CA VAL A 360 18.45 20.18 -7.56
C VAL A 360 18.29 19.41 -6.25
N ARG A 361 18.32 18.06 -6.31
CA ARG A 361 18.25 17.21 -5.11
C ARG A 361 19.42 17.47 -4.17
N LYS A 362 20.63 17.52 -4.67
CA LYS A 362 21.85 17.75 -3.87
C LYS A 362 21.84 19.12 -3.17
N ASN A 363 21.28 20.13 -3.83
CA ASN A 363 21.16 21.48 -3.29
C ASN A 363 20.11 21.59 -2.20
N GLY A 364 19.08 20.73 -2.21
CA GLY A 364 18.00 20.71 -1.24
C GLY A 364 17.09 21.93 -1.31
N GLN A 365 16.02 21.90 -0.52
CA GLN A 365 14.99 22.95 -0.45
C GLN A 365 14.91 23.55 0.95
N GLY A 366 14.42 24.78 1.05
CA GLY A 366 14.24 25.45 2.33
C GLY A 366 14.79 26.87 2.35
N LYS A 367 14.94 27.41 3.56
CA LYS A 367 15.53 28.73 3.77
C LYS A 367 17.00 28.75 3.38
N LYS A 368 17.52 29.88 2.96
CA LYS A 368 18.90 30.05 2.48
C LYS A 368 19.94 29.50 3.47
N GLU A 369 19.70 29.66 4.74
CA GLU A 369 20.59 29.26 5.83
C GLU A 369 20.41 27.79 6.25
N CYS A 370 19.28 27.15 5.86
CA CYS A 370 18.95 25.78 6.25
C CYS A 370 18.21 25.05 5.12
N LYS A 371 18.97 24.62 4.12
CA LYS A 371 18.45 23.77 3.05
C LYS A 371 18.54 22.30 3.45
N LYS A 372 17.47 21.54 3.17
CA LYS A 372 17.35 20.10 3.48
C LYS A 372 17.00 19.34 2.23
N PRO A 373 17.46 18.09 2.07
CA PRO A 373 16.96 17.22 1.01
C PRO A 373 15.48 16.92 1.25
N VAL A 374 14.75 16.76 0.17
CA VAL A 374 13.33 16.35 0.21
C VAL A 374 13.19 14.83 0.06
N LEU A 375 12.04 14.29 0.45
CA LEU A 375 11.79 12.86 0.40
C LEU A 375 11.39 12.39 -1.00
N PHE A 376 10.59 13.17 -1.73
CA PHE A 376 10.00 12.82 -3.03
C PHE A 376 10.34 13.83 -4.12
N PRO A 377 10.46 13.36 -5.38
CA PRO A 377 10.40 11.96 -5.80
C PRO A 377 11.60 11.16 -5.25
N LYS A 378 11.39 9.89 -4.93
CA LYS A 378 12.49 8.95 -4.77
C LYS A 378 13.23 8.83 -6.11
N ILE A 379 14.54 9.01 -6.12
CA ILE A 379 15.35 8.93 -7.33
C ILE A 379 16.05 7.58 -7.36
N VAL A 380 15.97 6.89 -8.51
CA VAL A 380 16.70 5.64 -8.75
C VAL A 380 17.59 5.82 -9.96
N PHE A 381 18.88 5.62 -9.77
CA PHE A 381 19.89 5.66 -10.80
C PHE A 381 20.00 4.29 -11.48
N LEU A 382 19.77 4.24 -12.78
CA LEU A 382 19.88 3.05 -13.61
C LEU A 382 21.34 2.91 -14.04
N TYR A 383 22.07 1.97 -13.43
CA TYR A 383 23.49 1.79 -13.68
C TYR A 383 23.76 0.75 -14.76
N ASP A 384 24.38 1.19 -15.84
CA ASP A 384 24.97 0.36 -16.90
C ASP A 384 26.49 0.55 -16.89
N LYS A 385 27.26 -0.53 -16.71
CA LYS A 385 28.71 -0.49 -16.57
C LYS A 385 29.41 0.15 -17.76
N ASP A 386 28.93 -0.15 -18.99
CA ASP A 386 29.52 0.37 -20.23
C ASP A 386 29.34 1.89 -20.37
N LEU A 387 28.29 2.45 -19.78
CA LEU A 387 28.00 3.88 -19.81
C LEU A 387 28.64 4.66 -18.66
N HIS A 388 28.75 4.04 -17.46
CA HIS A 388 29.01 4.76 -16.22
C HIS A 388 30.39 4.53 -15.63
N ASP A 389 31.11 3.47 -16.03
CA ASP A 389 32.47 3.24 -15.60
C ASP A 389 33.45 4.22 -16.27
N GLU A 390 34.68 4.19 -15.83
CA GLU A 390 35.75 5.04 -16.36
C GLU A 390 35.88 4.88 -17.88
N GLY A 391 35.82 5.99 -18.60
CA GLY A 391 35.79 6.02 -20.08
C GLY A 391 34.38 5.91 -20.70
N GLY A 392 33.34 5.62 -19.94
CA GLY A 392 31.97 5.60 -20.41
C GLY A 392 31.42 7.01 -20.63
N LYS A 393 30.45 7.14 -21.56
CA LYS A 393 29.85 8.44 -21.95
C LYS A 393 29.16 9.18 -20.80
N LEU A 394 28.73 8.48 -19.76
CA LEU A 394 27.98 8.99 -18.61
C LEU A 394 28.76 8.85 -17.29
N HIS A 395 30.10 8.74 -17.36
CA HIS A 395 30.94 8.62 -16.16
C HIS A 395 30.80 9.84 -15.22
N ASP A 396 30.73 11.04 -15.79
CA ASP A 396 30.50 12.27 -15.04
C ASP A 396 29.13 12.29 -14.33
N LEU A 397 28.09 11.76 -14.99
CA LEU A 397 26.76 11.60 -14.39
C LEU A 397 26.81 10.61 -13.20
N PHE A 398 27.55 9.50 -13.34
CA PHE A 398 27.77 8.56 -12.23
C PHE A 398 28.43 9.25 -11.03
N LYS A 399 29.49 10.05 -11.28
CA LYS A 399 30.16 10.82 -10.22
C LYS A 399 29.21 11.82 -9.54
N ALA A 400 28.40 12.51 -10.32
CA ALA A 400 27.35 13.42 -9.78
C ALA A 400 26.33 12.66 -8.91
N GLY A 401 25.94 11.46 -9.33
CA GLY A 401 25.05 10.59 -8.56
C GLY A 401 25.67 10.16 -7.22
N VAL A 402 26.94 9.77 -7.20
CA VAL A 402 27.66 9.41 -5.95
C VAL A 402 27.71 10.60 -4.99
N GLU A 403 28.06 11.79 -5.47
CA GLU A 403 28.08 13.01 -4.65
C GLU A 403 26.68 13.37 -4.11
N CYS A 404 25.64 13.15 -4.91
CA CYS A 404 24.26 13.37 -4.45
C CYS A 404 23.85 12.34 -3.38
N SER A 405 24.11 11.04 -3.59
CA SER A 405 23.80 9.97 -2.62
C SER A 405 24.51 10.18 -1.28
N LYS A 406 25.76 10.59 -1.32
CA LYS A 406 26.55 10.89 -0.12
C LYS A 406 25.94 11.99 0.74
N LYS A 407 25.29 12.97 0.12
CA LYS A 407 24.70 14.12 0.80
C LYS A 407 23.23 13.91 1.19
N THR A 408 22.46 13.15 0.40
CA THR A 408 20.99 13.10 0.50
C THR A 408 20.42 11.69 0.66
N MET A 409 21.26 10.67 0.64
CA MET A 409 20.90 9.25 0.55
C MET A 409 20.15 8.86 -0.76
N TYR A 410 19.95 9.78 -1.69
CA TYR A 410 19.45 9.53 -3.03
C TYR A 410 20.47 10.00 -4.08
N PRO A 411 20.52 9.38 -5.26
CA PRO A 411 19.70 8.28 -5.74
C PRO A 411 19.99 6.95 -5.06
N ASP A 412 18.99 6.02 -5.04
CA ASP A 412 19.25 4.60 -4.92
C ASP A 412 19.77 4.07 -6.26
N TRP A 413 20.49 2.94 -6.25
CA TRP A 413 21.23 2.43 -7.39
C TRP A 413 20.69 1.09 -7.86
N LEU A 414 20.28 0.98 -9.14
CA LEU A 414 19.83 -0.26 -9.73
C LEU A 414 20.82 -0.75 -10.77
N SER A 415 21.39 -1.94 -10.57
CA SER A 415 22.29 -2.57 -11.53
C SER A 415 21.55 -3.13 -12.73
N LEU A 416 22.00 -2.78 -13.93
CA LEU A 416 21.51 -3.33 -15.20
C LEU A 416 22.54 -4.24 -15.90
N THR A 417 23.78 -4.26 -15.44
CA THR A 417 24.88 -4.99 -16.07
C THR A 417 25.65 -5.90 -15.13
N GLY A 418 25.25 -5.98 -13.87
CA GLY A 418 25.80 -6.93 -12.90
C GLY A 418 25.27 -8.36 -13.08
N GLU A 419 25.23 -9.11 -12.01
CA GLU A 419 24.69 -10.48 -11.99
C GLU A 419 23.16 -10.49 -11.92
N GLY A 420 22.57 -11.64 -12.27
CA GLY A 420 21.17 -11.95 -11.98
C GLY A 420 20.17 -11.62 -13.07
N TYR A 421 18.91 -11.76 -12.70
CA TYR A 421 17.77 -11.73 -13.61
C TYR A 421 17.54 -10.36 -14.27
N ILE A 422 17.63 -9.23 -13.51
CA ILE A 422 17.40 -7.88 -14.04
C ILE A 422 18.42 -7.57 -15.14
N ALA A 423 19.70 -7.87 -14.88
CA ALA A 423 20.78 -7.68 -15.84
C ALA A 423 20.61 -8.57 -17.08
N SER A 424 20.19 -9.82 -16.89
CA SER A 424 19.93 -10.75 -18.00
C SER A 424 18.82 -10.24 -18.93
N MET A 425 17.73 -9.71 -18.37
CA MET A 425 16.63 -9.11 -19.12
C MET A 425 17.06 -7.85 -19.87
N TYR A 426 17.82 -6.97 -19.21
CA TYR A 426 18.35 -5.77 -19.85
C TYR A 426 19.33 -6.11 -20.98
N LYS A 427 20.23 -7.06 -20.76
CA LYS A 427 21.18 -7.52 -21.80
C LYS A 427 20.46 -8.04 -23.05
N LYS A 428 19.43 -8.89 -22.85
CA LYS A 428 18.69 -9.53 -23.97
C LYS A 428 17.76 -8.57 -24.69
N TYR A 429 16.97 -7.79 -23.96
CA TYR A 429 15.86 -7.03 -24.52
C TYR A 429 16.06 -5.50 -24.52
N LYS A 430 17.10 -5.01 -23.85
CA LYS A 430 17.29 -3.57 -23.57
C LYS A 430 16.09 -2.93 -22.88
N LYS A 431 15.32 -3.74 -22.14
CA LYS A 431 14.15 -3.31 -21.33
C LYS A 431 14.53 -3.27 -19.87
N VAL A 432 14.20 -2.17 -19.20
CA VAL A 432 14.51 -1.96 -17.78
C VAL A 432 13.40 -2.50 -16.91
N ILE A 433 13.74 -3.32 -15.94
CA ILE A 433 12.83 -3.70 -14.85
C ILE A 433 13.02 -2.69 -13.73
N SER A 434 12.28 -1.59 -13.78
CA SER A 434 12.34 -0.56 -12.74
C SER A 434 11.68 -1.01 -11.44
N PRO A 435 12.16 -0.56 -10.26
CA PRO A 435 11.48 -0.79 -9.00
C PRO A 435 10.23 0.09 -8.90
N MET A 436 9.21 -0.43 -8.24
CA MET A 436 8.00 0.30 -7.89
C MET A 436 8.03 0.68 -6.41
N GLY A 437 7.80 1.96 -6.13
CA GLY A 437 7.74 2.47 -4.77
C GLY A 437 9.00 2.14 -3.96
N CYS A 438 8.85 1.33 -2.90
CA CYS A 438 9.97 0.99 -2.01
C CYS A 438 10.99 0.06 -2.68
N ARG A 439 10.51 -1.12 -3.16
CA ARG A 439 11.38 -2.20 -3.63
C ARG A 439 10.67 -3.25 -4.49
N ALA A 440 9.41 -3.06 -4.86
CA ALA A 440 8.65 -4.06 -5.61
C ALA A 440 9.10 -4.14 -7.06
N PHE A 441 9.14 -5.35 -7.59
CA PHE A 441 9.42 -5.64 -9.00
C PHE A 441 8.28 -6.44 -9.61
N LEU A 442 8.06 -6.28 -10.92
CA LEU A 442 7.07 -7.01 -11.68
C LEU A 442 7.64 -8.32 -12.21
N SER A 443 6.85 -9.38 -12.15
CA SER A 443 7.14 -10.60 -12.91
C SER A 443 7.09 -10.32 -14.41
N PRO A 444 7.87 -11.03 -15.26
CA PRO A 444 7.80 -10.85 -16.70
C PRO A 444 6.42 -11.11 -17.26
N TRP A 445 6.04 -10.29 -18.23
CA TRP A 445 4.88 -10.47 -19.08
C TRP A 445 5.27 -10.12 -20.51
N TYR A 446 4.97 -10.98 -21.46
CA TYR A 446 5.37 -10.84 -22.85
C TYR A 446 4.17 -10.40 -23.70
N GLU A 447 4.43 -9.58 -24.71
CA GLU A 447 3.38 -8.97 -25.54
C GLU A 447 2.45 -9.99 -26.18
N ARG A 448 2.99 -11.09 -26.71
CA ARG A 448 2.25 -12.14 -27.40
C ARG A 448 1.99 -13.37 -26.54
N GLY A 449 2.96 -13.82 -25.80
CA GLY A 449 2.90 -15.05 -25.03
C GLY A 449 2.39 -14.92 -23.60
N GLY A 450 2.24 -13.71 -23.09
CA GLY A 450 1.80 -13.50 -21.71
C GLY A 450 2.85 -13.90 -20.68
N MET A 451 2.59 -14.89 -19.86
CA MET A 451 3.52 -15.30 -18.79
C MET A 451 4.83 -15.94 -19.30
N LYS A 452 4.83 -16.50 -20.51
CA LYS A 452 5.99 -17.07 -21.17
C LYS A 452 6.10 -16.46 -22.58
N PRO A 453 7.31 -16.28 -23.11
CA PRO A 453 7.44 -15.76 -24.46
C PRO A 453 6.83 -16.74 -25.48
N ALA A 454 6.10 -16.23 -26.47
CA ALA A 454 5.53 -17.02 -27.55
C ALA A 454 6.64 -17.61 -28.45
N ASP A 455 7.69 -16.86 -28.67
CA ASP A 455 8.90 -17.24 -29.42
C ASP A 455 10.09 -16.34 -29.02
N GLU A 456 11.25 -16.52 -29.66
CA GLU A 456 12.49 -15.79 -29.37
C GLU A 456 12.41 -14.28 -29.61
N ASN A 457 11.47 -13.84 -30.46
CA ASN A 457 11.26 -12.44 -30.81
C ASN A 457 10.16 -11.77 -29.97
N ASP A 458 9.54 -12.51 -29.04
CA ASP A 458 8.54 -11.92 -28.15
C ASP A 458 9.23 -11.04 -27.10
N THR A 459 8.67 -9.86 -26.86
CA THR A 459 9.29 -8.86 -25.99
C THR A 459 8.54 -8.72 -24.68
N PRO A 460 9.26 -8.57 -23.55
CA PRO A 460 8.62 -8.32 -22.27
C PRO A 460 8.12 -6.88 -22.16
N VAL A 461 6.99 -6.73 -21.49
CA VAL A 461 6.40 -5.44 -21.12
C VAL A 461 6.60 -5.23 -19.60
N PHE A 462 7.25 -4.15 -19.23
CA PHE A 462 7.40 -3.75 -17.83
C PHE A 462 6.66 -2.44 -17.53
N VAL A 463 6.81 -1.43 -18.37
CA VAL A 463 6.15 -0.14 -18.23
C VAL A 463 4.63 -0.27 -18.51
N GLY A 464 3.83 0.46 -17.78
CA GLY A 464 2.38 0.38 -17.84
C GLY A 464 1.78 -0.81 -17.09
N ARG A 465 2.50 -1.39 -16.13
CA ARG A 465 2.01 -2.54 -15.35
C ARG A 465 2.04 -2.24 -13.85
N PHE A 466 1.36 -3.07 -13.06
CA PHE A 466 1.17 -2.80 -11.64
C PHE A 466 1.09 -4.08 -10.80
N ASN A 467 1.17 -3.88 -9.48
CA ASN A 467 1.00 -4.90 -8.45
C ASN A 467 -0.36 -4.73 -7.77
N ILE A 468 -1.05 -5.83 -7.48
CA ILE A 468 -2.36 -5.79 -6.79
C ILE A 468 -2.24 -5.83 -5.26
N GLY A 469 -1.03 -5.98 -4.73
CA GLY A 469 -0.74 -5.97 -3.31
C GLY A 469 0.00 -7.21 -2.81
N ALA A 470 0.47 -7.10 -1.58
CA ALA A 470 1.25 -8.14 -0.90
C ALA A 470 0.51 -8.70 0.32
N ILE A 471 0.75 -9.98 0.59
CA ILE A 471 0.36 -10.66 1.84
C ILE A 471 1.60 -11.40 2.34
N SER A 472 1.99 -11.11 3.58
CA SER A 472 3.26 -11.60 4.12
C SER A 472 3.07 -12.75 5.11
N LEU A 473 3.98 -13.71 5.02
CA LEU A 473 4.18 -14.79 5.98
C LEU A 473 5.07 -14.30 7.13
N HIS A 474 4.69 -14.63 8.35
CA HIS A 474 5.56 -14.47 9.53
C HIS A 474 6.21 -15.83 9.83
N LEU A 475 7.38 -16.04 9.25
CA LEU A 475 8.04 -17.35 9.23
C LEU A 475 8.33 -17.94 10.61
N PRO A 476 8.86 -17.19 11.61
CA PRO A 476 9.05 -17.73 12.97
C PRO A 476 7.76 -18.18 13.63
N MET A 477 6.66 -17.46 13.39
CA MET A 477 5.34 -17.80 13.94
C MET A 477 4.83 -19.13 13.40
N ILE A 478 5.05 -19.38 12.10
CA ILE A 478 4.68 -20.63 11.41
C ILE A 478 5.54 -21.79 11.92
N TYR A 479 6.85 -21.56 12.10
CA TYR A 479 7.76 -22.56 12.63
C TYR A 479 7.41 -22.94 14.08
N ALA A 480 7.20 -21.95 14.95
CA ALA A 480 6.79 -22.18 16.33
C ALA A 480 5.46 -22.96 16.44
N LYS A 481 4.52 -22.73 15.50
CA LYS A 481 3.29 -23.51 15.41
C LYS A 481 3.57 -24.98 15.07
N ALA A 482 4.38 -25.21 14.07
CA ALA A 482 4.76 -26.58 13.66
C ALA A 482 5.40 -27.35 14.83
N GLN A 483 6.37 -26.74 15.51
CA GLN A 483 7.00 -27.33 16.67
C GLN A 483 6.01 -27.63 17.81
N LYS A 484 5.13 -26.70 18.13
CA LYS A 484 4.14 -26.86 19.19
C LYS A 484 3.12 -27.97 18.89
N GLU A 485 2.75 -28.14 17.62
CA GLU A 485 1.77 -29.14 17.15
C GLU A 485 2.42 -30.47 16.79
N GLY A 486 3.76 -30.58 16.82
CA GLY A 486 4.49 -31.77 16.39
C GLY A 486 4.29 -32.13 14.91
N LYS A 487 4.09 -31.10 14.07
CA LYS A 487 3.88 -31.22 12.61
C LYS A 487 5.15 -30.87 11.84
N ASP A 488 5.22 -31.36 10.62
CA ASP A 488 6.23 -30.91 9.68
C ASP A 488 6.07 -29.41 9.40
N PHE A 489 7.17 -28.67 9.39
CA PHE A 489 7.18 -27.24 9.15
C PHE A 489 6.63 -26.87 7.77
N TYR A 490 7.01 -27.62 6.74
CA TYR A 490 6.60 -27.33 5.37
C TYR A 490 5.11 -27.62 5.15
N GLU A 491 4.53 -28.59 5.85
CA GLU A 491 3.08 -28.82 5.86
C GLU A 491 2.32 -27.58 6.42
N VAL A 492 2.80 -27.02 7.53
CA VAL A 492 2.18 -25.83 8.13
C VAL A 492 2.41 -24.60 7.26
N LEU A 493 3.58 -24.47 6.64
CA LEU A 493 3.89 -23.38 5.71
C LEU A 493 2.99 -23.44 4.47
N ASP A 494 2.79 -24.61 3.88
CA ASP A 494 1.89 -24.83 2.74
C ASP A 494 0.45 -24.42 3.03
N TYR A 495 -0.04 -24.71 4.23
CA TYR A 495 -1.37 -24.28 4.66
C TYR A 495 -1.54 -22.75 4.58
N TYR A 496 -0.55 -21.98 5.07
CA TYR A 496 -0.62 -20.52 5.02
C TYR A 496 -0.31 -19.96 3.63
N MET A 497 0.54 -20.60 2.85
CA MET A 497 0.77 -20.22 1.46
C MET A 497 -0.48 -20.42 0.60
N GLU A 498 -1.20 -21.55 0.76
CA GLU A 498 -2.47 -21.76 0.07
C GLU A 498 -3.55 -20.75 0.52
N MET A 499 -3.59 -20.40 1.81
CA MET A 499 -4.48 -19.35 2.31
C MET A 499 -4.22 -18.00 1.62
N ILE A 500 -2.96 -17.59 1.47
CA ILE A 500 -2.57 -16.37 0.76
C ILE A 500 -2.97 -16.46 -0.71
N ARG A 501 -2.72 -17.60 -1.37
CA ARG A 501 -3.12 -17.84 -2.76
C ARG A 501 -4.62 -17.63 -2.95
N GLN A 502 -5.46 -18.21 -2.08
CA GLN A 502 -6.92 -18.07 -2.15
C GLN A 502 -7.38 -16.61 -1.96
N ILE A 503 -6.73 -15.85 -1.09
CA ILE A 503 -7.01 -14.42 -0.92
C ILE A 503 -6.62 -13.64 -2.20
N HIS A 504 -5.50 -13.97 -2.83
CA HIS A 504 -5.10 -13.35 -4.10
C HIS A 504 -6.07 -13.67 -5.24
N ILE A 505 -6.49 -14.92 -5.40
CA ILE A 505 -7.49 -15.34 -6.42
C ILE A 505 -8.78 -14.53 -6.25
N ARG A 506 -9.29 -14.41 -5.03
CA ARG A 506 -10.50 -13.60 -4.76
C ARG A 506 -10.28 -12.12 -5.04
N THR A 507 -9.08 -11.60 -4.75
CA THR A 507 -8.73 -10.20 -5.05
C THR A 507 -8.73 -9.95 -6.56
N TYR A 508 -8.13 -10.84 -7.37
CA TYR A 508 -8.20 -10.76 -8.84
C TYR A 508 -9.64 -10.79 -9.35
N ALA A 509 -10.44 -11.72 -8.85
CA ALA A 509 -11.85 -11.83 -9.25
C ALA A 509 -12.64 -10.56 -8.93
N TYR A 510 -12.45 -10.02 -7.73
CA TYR A 510 -13.15 -8.81 -7.27
C TYR A 510 -12.72 -7.55 -8.04
N LEU A 511 -11.42 -7.30 -8.15
CA LEU A 511 -10.90 -6.15 -8.89
C LEU A 511 -11.29 -6.21 -10.37
N GLY A 512 -11.36 -7.41 -10.94
CA GLY A 512 -11.76 -7.61 -12.33
C GLY A 512 -13.18 -7.14 -12.68
N GLU A 513 -14.04 -7.00 -11.68
CA GLU A 513 -15.41 -6.47 -11.86
C GLU A 513 -15.48 -4.94 -11.80
N MET A 514 -14.39 -4.28 -11.42
CA MET A 514 -14.33 -2.81 -11.39
C MET A 514 -14.30 -2.23 -12.79
N ARG A 515 -14.75 -0.99 -12.91
CA ARG A 515 -14.80 -0.26 -14.17
C ARG A 515 -13.54 0.59 -14.36
N ALA A 516 -13.18 0.87 -15.61
CA ALA A 516 -12.02 1.68 -15.98
C ALA A 516 -12.07 3.10 -15.38
N SER A 517 -13.27 3.60 -15.11
CA SER A 517 -13.53 4.91 -14.48
C SER A 517 -12.91 5.10 -13.09
N ILE A 518 -12.43 4.05 -12.43
CA ILE A 518 -11.74 4.18 -11.13
C ILE A 518 -10.38 4.88 -11.24
N ASN A 519 -9.74 4.79 -12.40
CA ASN A 519 -8.51 5.55 -12.72
C ASN A 519 -8.43 5.74 -14.25
N PRO A 520 -9.09 6.75 -14.82
CA PRO A 520 -9.17 6.94 -16.28
C PRO A 520 -7.81 7.08 -16.95
N LEU A 521 -6.87 7.84 -16.36
CA LEU A 521 -5.52 7.99 -16.89
C LEU A 521 -4.79 6.64 -17.07
N ALA A 522 -5.03 5.72 -16.15
CA ALA A 522 -4.42 4.40 -16.20
C ALA A 522 -5.14 3.45 -17.16
N PHE A 523 -6.48 3.41 -17.14
CA PHE A 523 -7.26 2.40 -17.83
C PHE A 523 -7.91 2.86 -19.14
N CYS A 524 -8.08 4.17 -19.36
CA CYS A 524 -8.68 4.71 -20.57
C CYS A 524 -7.66 5.46 -21.44
N GLU A 525 -6.71 6.17 -20.84
CA GLU A 525 -5.73 7.03 -21.54
C GLU A 525 -4.36 6.36 -21.71
N GLY A 526 -4.27 5.05 -21.52
CA GLY A 526 -3.07 4.27 -21.83
C GLY A 526 -1.92 4.36 -20.83
N GLY A 527 -2.16 4.85 -19.62
CA GLY A 527 -1.17 4.83 -18.53
C GLY A 527 -0.79 3.40 -18.13
N PHE A 528 -1.71 2.43 -18.30
CA PHE A 528 -1.42 1.01 -18.17
C PHE A 528 -1.45 0.30 -19.51
N TYR A 529 -0.70 -0.80 -19.60
CA TYR A 529 -0.63 -1.65 -20.78
C TYR A 529 -2.01 -2.27 -21.09
N GLY A 530 -2.51 -2.04 -22.30
CA GLY A 530 -3.88 -2.36 -22.66
C GLY A 530 -4.94 -1.39 -22.12
N GLY A 531 -4.52 -0.26 -21.53
CA GLY A 531 -5.37 0.78 -20.93
C GLY A 531 -6.04 1.72 -21.92
N ASN A 532 -6.67 1.18 -22.96
CA ASN A 532 -7.52 1.91 -23.93
C ASN A 532 -8.97 1.43 -23.81
N LEU A 533 -9.43 1.22 -22.56
CA LEU A 533 -10.77 0.75 -22.27
C LEU A 533 -11.77 1.91 -22.32
N GLY A 534 -13.03 1.60 -22.65
CA GLY A 534 -14.13 2.53 -22.44
C GLY A 534 -14.34 2.81 -20.95
N TYR A 535 -14.78 4.02 -20.61
CA TYR A 535 -14.95 4.49 -19.21
C TYR A 535 -15.75 3.52 -18.33
N HIS A 536 -16.70 2.79 -18.91
CA HIS A 536 -17.56 1.84 -18.19
C HIS A 536 -17.15 0.37 -18.37
N ASP A 537 -16.08 0.08 -19.09
CA ASP A 537 -15.60 -1.27 -19.28
C ASP A 537 -14.98 -1.83 -17.99
N LYS A 538 -15.01 -3.14 -17.86
CA LYS A 538 -14.36 -3.84 -16.73
C LYS A 538 -12.86 -3.93 -16.95
N ILE A 539 -12.07 -3.73 -15.88
CA ILE A 539 -10.60 -3.78 -15.94
C ILE A 539 -10.02 -5.20 -15.98
N LYS A 540 -10.86 -6.23 -15.91
CA LYS A 540 -10.45 -7.65 -15.91
C LYS A 540 -9.40 -8.03 -16.96
N PRO A 541 -9.47 -7.58 -18.22
CA PRO A 541 -8.45 -7.92 -19.24
C PRO A 541 -7.04 -7.46 -18.87
N ILE A 542 -6.93 -6.28 -18.22
CA ILE A 542 -5.64 -5.68 -17.85
C ILE A 542 -5.02 -6.38 -16.64
N LEU A 543 -5.83 -6.93 -15.73
CA LEU A 543 -5.34 -7.62 -14.53
C LEU A 543 -4.47 -8.84 -14.83
N LYS A 544 -4.58 -9.45 -16.02
CA LYS A 544 -3.76 -10.61 -16.43
C LYS A 544 -2.26 -10.31 -16.38
N SER A 545 -1.86 -9.07 -16.68
CA SER A 545 -0.47 -8.62 -16.65
C SER A 545 0.00 -8.13 -15.28
N SER A 546 -0.89 -8.02 -14.30
CA SER A 546 -0.54 -7.56 -12.95
C SER A 546 0.08 -8.67 -12.10
N THR A 547 0.84 -8.29 -11.07
CA THR A 547 1.53 -9.22 -10.18
C THR A 547 0.92 -9.16 -8.78
N ALA A 548 0.72 -10.31 -8.14
CA ALA A 548 0.40 -10.43 -6.72
C ALA A 548 1.63 -10.95 -5.94
N SER A 549 1.84 -10.48 -4.72
CA SER A 549 3.08 -10.75 -3.99
C SER A 549 2.85 -11.58 -2.73
N PHE A 550 3.64 -12.67 -2.60
CA PHE A 550 3.84 -13.43 -1.39
C PHE A 550 5.00 -12.80 -0.61
N GLY A 551 4.71 -12.12 0.47
CA GLY A 551 5.72 -11.46 1.30
C GLY A 551 6.35 -12.41 2.30
N ILE A 552 7.58 -12.12 2.69
CA ILE A 552 8.26 -12.81 3.79
C ILE A 552 8.77 -11.79 4.82
N THR A 553 8.80 -12.17 6.09
CA THR A 553 9.35 -11.38 7.19
C THR A 553 10.14 -12.25 8.16
N ALA A 554 11.04 -11.63 8.89
CA ALA A 554 11.75 -12.21 10.02
C ALA A 554 12.52 -13.49 9.69
N LEU A 555 13.24 -13.49 8.57
CA LEU A 555 14.01 -14.66 8.14
C LEU A 555 15.18 -14.96 9.09
N ASN A 556 15.78 -13.93 9.69
CA ASN A 556 16.83 -14.09 10.70
C ASN A 556 16.27 -14.81 11.94
N GLU A 557 15.13 -14.38 12.46
CA GLU A 557 14.50 -14.99 13.62
C GLU A 557 13.99 -16.41 13.35
N LEU A 558 13.67 -16.75 12.09
CA LEU A 558 13.41 -18.13 11.70
C LEU A 558 14.65 -19.00 11.87
N GLN A 559 15.81 -18.52 11.39
CA GLN A 559 17.07 -19.23 11.52
C GLN A 559 17.49 -19.40 13.00
N GLU A 560 17.35 -18.32 13.80
CA GLU A 560 17.60 -18.34 15.25
C GLU A 560 16.70 -19.36 15.96
N LEU A 561 15.42 -19.38 15.61
CA LEU A 561 14.47 -20.31 16.23
C LEU A 561 14.73 -21.77 15.84
N TYR A 562 15.28 -22.00 14.64
CA TYR A 562 15.64 -23.32 14.15
C TYR A 562 16.83 -23.93 14.91
N ASN A 563 17.94 -23.20 15.07
CA ASN A 563 19.19 -23.76 15.62
C ASN A 563 19.98 -22.80 16.54
N GLY A 564 19.42 -21.67 16.95
CA GLY A 564 20.05 -20.70 17.83
C GLY A 564 21.11 -19.81 17.18
N LYS A 565 21.27 -19.86 15.85
CA LYS A 565 22.24 -19.09 15.08
C LYS A 565 21.57 -18.06 14.19
N SER A 566 22.19 -16.89 14.08
CA SER A 566 21.74 -15.83 13.18
C SER A 566 22.03 -16.16 11.70
N LEU A 567 21.48 -15.38 10.77
CA LEU A 567 21.84 -15.48 9.35
C LEU A 567 23.32 -15.24 9.10
N VAL A 568 24.00 -14.49 9.97
CA VAL A 568 25.45 -14.22 9.87
C VAL A 568 26.25 -15.46 10.26
N GLU A 569 25.80 -16.20 11.26
CA GLU A 569 26.48 -17.40 11.77
C GLU A 569 26.19 -18.65 10.95
N ASP A 570 25.02 -18.71 10.33
CA ASP A 570 24.54 -19.83 9.51
C ASP A 570 23.65 -19.25 8.38
N GLY A 571 22.52 -19.79 8.09
CA GLY A 571 21.56 -19.30 7.09
C GLY A 571 21.17 -20.37 6.08
N GLU A 572 21.68 -21.59 6.21
CA GLU A 572 21.36 -22.67 5.27
C GLU A 572 19.88 -23.06 5.34
N PHE A 573 19.33 -23.21 6.56
CA PHE A 573 17.91 -23.50 6.71
C PHE A 573 17.03 -22.38 6.12
N ALA A 574 17.38 -21.12 6.37
CA ALA A 574 16.69 -19.99 5.79
C ALA A 574 16.72 -20.01 4.25
N LEU A 575 17.86 -20.40 3.63
CA LEU A 575 17.98 -20.57 2.18
C LEU A 575 17.09 -21.71 1.65
N ASP A 576 17.04 -22.83 2.34
CA ASP A 576 16.22 -23.97 1.94
C ASP A 576 14.72 -23.61 2.01
N VAL A 577 14.31 -22.90 3.05
CA VAL A 577 12.93 -22.37 3.16
C VAL A 577 12.62 -21.41 2.02
N MET A 578 13.52 -20.51 1.67
CA MET A 578 13.32 -19.59 0.55
C MET A 578 13.26 -20.29 -0.81
N ARG A 579 14.07 -21.31 -1.03
CA ARG A 579 14.00 -22.16 -2.24
C ARG A 579 12.67 -22.91 -2.31
N TYR A 580 12.20 -23.44 -1.19
CA TYR A 580 10.90 -24.12 -1.10
C TYR A 580 9.74 -23.16 -1.43
N ILE A 581 9.71 -21.97 -0.82
CA ILE A 581 8.69 -20.95 -1.10
C ILE A 581 8.72 -20.58 -2.59
N ASN A 582 9.91 -20.41 -3.18
CA ASN A 582 10.08 -20.08 -4.59
C ASN A 582 9.50 -21.15 -5.51
N LYS A 583 9.80 -22.41 -5.23
CA LYS A 583 9.24 -23.57 -5.96
C LYS A 583 7.71 -23.55 -5.88
N LYS A 584 7.16 -23.39 -4.67
CA LYS A 584 5.71 -23.41 -4.44
C LYS A 584 4.97 -22.26 -5.15
N VAL A 585 5.53 -21.04 -5.11
CA VAL A 585 4.95 -19.90 -5.81
C VAL A 585 4.97 -20.10 -7.33
N ASN A 586 6.00 -20.75 -7.87
CA ASN A 586 6.05 -21.09 -9.29
C ASN A 586 4.99 -22.16 -9.66
N GLU A 587 4.77 -23.14 -8.81
CA GLU A 587 3.67 -24.12 -8.98
C GLU A 587 2.30 -23.39 -9.02
N PHE A 588 2.07 -22.45 -8.13
CA PHE A 588 0.84 -21.65 -8.12
C PHE A 588 0.65 -20.84 -9.40
N LYS A 589 1.72 -20.26 -9.97
CA LYS A 589 1.66 -19.56 -11.28
C LYS A 589 1.15 -20.47 -12.39
N GLU A 590 1.69 -21.68 -12.47
CA GLU A 590 1.32 -22.63 -13.53
C GLU A 590 -0.15 -23.10 -13.38
N VAL A 591 -0.61 -23.28 -12.14
CA VAL A 591 -1.98 -23.73 -11.87
C VAL A 591 -3.01 -22.64 -12.14
N ASP A 592 -2.75 -21.40 -11.68
CA ASP A 592 -3.74 -20.33 -11.70
C ASP A 592 -3.69 -19.47 -12.96
N GLY A 593 -2.59 -19.49 -13.69
CA GLY A 593 -2.35 -18.55 -14.79
C GLY A 593 -2.23 -17.09 -14.34
N ASN A 594 -1.92 -16.85 -13.07
CA ASN A 594 -1.70 -15.52 -12.48
C ASN A 594 -0.22 -15.29 -12.22
N LEU A 595 0.24 -14.04 -12.34
CA LEU A 595 1.61 -13.67 -11.99
C LEU A 595 1.73 -13.52 -10.47
N TYR A 596 2.48 -14.44 -9.87
CA TYR A 596 2.88 -14.35 -8.47
C TYR A 596 4.37 -14.08 -8.34
N ALA A 597 4.78 -13.42 -7.25
CA ALA A 597 6.17 -13.14 -6.99
C ALA A 597 6.46 -13.14 -5.48
N ILE A 598 7.70 -13.40 -5.09
CA ILE A 598 8.13 -13.38 -3.70
C ILE A 598 8.66 -11.99 -3.37
N TYR A 599 8.12 -11.41 -2.32
CA TYR A 599 8.37 -10.04 -1.90
C TYR A 599 9.11 -10.00 -0.57
N GLY A 600 10.31 -9.45 -0.59
CA GLY A 600 11.02 -9.09 0.64
C GLY A 600 10.29 -7.92 1.30
N THR A 601 9.40 -8.21 2.22
CA THR A 601 8.45 -7.26 2.79
C THR A 601 9.16 -6.08 3.47
N PRO A 602 8.84 -4.82 3.15
CA PRO A 602 9.32 -3.66 3.89
C PRO A 602 8.55 -3.54 5.22
N ALA A 603 8.85 -4.39 6.16
CA ALA A 603 8.10 -4.56 7.39
C ALA A 603 8.33 -3.41 8.39
N GLU A 604 7.93 -2.18 8.05
CA GLU A 604 8.15 -0.98 8.83
C GLU A 604 7.63 -1.10 10.28
N ASN A 605 6.35 -0.84 10.47
CA ASN A 605 5.69 -0.99 11.77
C ASN A 605 5.30 -2.44 12.09
N LEU A 606 5.27 -3.28 11.07
CA LEU A 606 4.95 -4.70 11.19
C LEU A 606 5.94 -5.45 12.07
N CYS A 607 7.24 -5.10 12.02
CA CYS A 607 8.27 -5.74 12.83
C CYS A 607 7.93 -5.74 14.34
N GLY A 608 7.46 -4.62 14.87
CA GLY A 608 7.03 -4.51 16.27
C GLY A 608 5.71 -5.23 16.57
N LEU A 609 4.75 -5.19 15.63
CA LEU A 609 3.51 -5.93 15.77
C LEU A 609 3.75 -7.45 15.82
N GLN A 610 4.64 -7.95 15.00
CA GLN A 610 4.97 -9.38 14.92
C GLN A 610 5.59 -9.91 16.23
N VAL A 611 6.47 -9.15 16.85
CA VAL A 611 7.00 -9.51 18.18
C VAL A 611 5.89 -9.61 19.23
N LYS A 612 5.00 -8.62 19.27
CA LYS A 612 3.86 -8.63 20.20
C LYS A 612 2.94 -9.84 19.99
N GLN A 613 2.67 -10.19 18.74
CA GLN A 613 1.85 -11.36 18.38
C GLN A 613 2.57 -12.66 18.75
N PHE A 614 3.88 -12.76 18.50
CA PHE A 614 4.68 -13.93 18.85
C PHE A 614 4.71 -14.14 20.36
N ARG A 615 5.06 -13.09 21.13
CA ARG A 615 5.09 -13.15 22.60
C ARG A 615 3.76 -13.58 23.21
N LYS A 616 2.66 -13.07 22.68
CA LYS A 616 1.32 -13.43 23.15
C LYS A 616 1.03 -14.93 23.03
N LYS A 617 1.59 -15.61 22.05
CA LYS A 617 1.24 -17.00 21.70
C LYS A 617 2.31 -18.02 22.13
N TYR A 618 3.56 -17.63 22.11
CA TYR A 618 4.71 -18.52 22.37
C TYR A 618 5.65 -18.01 23.47
N GLY A 619 5.37 -16.84 24.04
CA GLY A 619 6.21 -16.25 25.08
C GLY A 619 7.42 -15.51 24.51
N VAL A 620 8.31 -15.15 25.43
CA VAL A 620 9.60 -14.52 25.09
C VAL A 620 10.62 -15.61 24.81
N VAL A 621 11.21 -15.57 23.64
CA VAL A 621 12.27 -16.48 23.19
C VAL A 621 13.51 -15.63 22.88
N ASP A 622 14.64 -16.03 23.44
CA ASP A 622 15.93 -15.35 23.25
C ASP A 622 16.27 -15.20 21.76
N LYS A 623 16.81 -14.05 21.36
CA LYS A 623 17.14 -13.64 19.99
C LYS A 623 15.97 -13.62 18.99
N VAL A 624 14.80 -14.14 19.32
CA VAL A 624 13.61 -14.22 18.44
C VAL A 624 12.57 -13.18 18.81
N SER A 625 12.23 -13.06 20.09
CA SER A 625 11.17 -12.16 20.56
C SER A 625 11.50 -11.42 21.85
N ASP A 626 12.73 -11.46 22.32
CA ASP A 626 13.24 -10.70 23.46
C ASP A 626 13.42 -9.20 23.17
N ARG A 627 13.54 -8.81 21.89
CA ARG A 627 13.67 -7.43 21.41
C ARG A 627 12.32 -6.83 21.02
N GLY A 628 12.24 -5.49 20.90
CA GLY A 628 11.01 -4.78 20.55
C GLY A 628 10.53 -4.96 19.12
N TYR A 629 11.38 -5.54 18.24
CA TYR A 629 11.12 -5.72 16.80
C TYR A 629 11.82 -6.99 16.28
N VAL A 630 11.37 -7.51 15.12
CA VAL A 630 12.03 -8.56 14.35
C VAL A 630 12.78 -7.97 13.16
N SER A 631 13.68 -8.73 12.56
CA SER A 631 14.40 -8.35 11.35
C SER A 631 13.45 -8.14 10.17
N ASN A 632 13.88 -7.30 9.24
CA ASN A 632 13.13 -6.97 8.05
C ASN A 632 13.41 -7.98 6.93
N SER A 633 12.37 -8.62 6.42
CA SER A 633 12.47 -9.43 5.21
C SER A 633 13.56 -10.53 5.32
N PHE A 634 14.57 -10.49 4.43
CA PHE A 634 15.71 -11.40 4.34
C PHE A 634 17.01 -10.83 4.94
N HIS A 635 16.93 -9.65 5.53
CA HIS A 635 18.09 -8.98 6.11
C HIS A 635 18.51 -9.65 7.41
N CYS A 636 19.83 -9.65 7.69
CA CYS A 636 20.31 -9.98 9.02
C CYS A 636 19.77 -8.97 10.05
N HIS A 637 19.84 -9.32 11.32
CA HIS A 637 19.40 -8.40 12.37
C HIS A 637 20.27 -7.15 12.39
N VAL A 638 19.67 -5.98 12.62
CA VAL A 638 20.36 -4.68 12.52
C VAL A 638 21.51 -4.51 13.53
N THR A 639 21.48 -5.28 14.63
CA THR A 639 22.51 -5.29 15.68
C THR A 639 23.74 -6.10 15.32
N GLU A 640 23.72 -6.86 14.22
CA GLU A 640 24.86 -7.66 13.80
C GLU A 640 26.08 -6.78 13.50
N SER A 641 27.23 -7.15 14.07
CA SER A 641 28.48 -6.41 13.91
C SER A 641 29.26 -6.90 12.70
N ILE A 642 28.69 -6.61 11.51
CA ILE A 642 29.33 -6.94 10.22
C ILE A 642 29.53 -5.69 9.37
N GLY A 643 30.59 -5.69 8.56
CA GLY A 643 30.87 -4.61 7.63
C GLY A 643 29.97 -4.62 6.40
N PRO A 644 29.91 -3.50 5.65
CA PRO A 644 29.08 -3.39 4.45
C PRO A 644 29.33 -4.48 3.41
N VAL A 645 30.60 -4.83 3.18
CA VAL A 645 31.03 -5.88 2.24
C VAL A 645 30.48 -7.24 2.65
N GLN A 646 30.65 -7.59 3.92
CA GLN A 646 30.15 -8.87 4.47
C GLN A 646 28.62 -8.94 4.38
N LYS A 647 27.93 -7.84 4.66
CA LYS A 647 26.46 -7.77 4.55
C LYS A 647 25.99 -7.96 3.11
N GLN A 648 26.65 -7.32 2.14
CA GLN A 648 26.35 -7.53 0.72
C GLN A 648 26.58 -8.99 0.29
N ASP A 649 27.63 -9.65 0.80
CA ASP A 649 27.88 -11.07 0.50
C ASP A 649 26.84 -11.98 1.13
N LEU A 650 26.51 -11.77 2.39
CA LEU A 650 25.53 -12.54 3.11
C LEU A 650 24.14 -12.48 2.45
N GLU A 651 23.64 -11.28 2.24
CA GLU A 651 22.28 -11.07 1.75
C GLU A 651 22.17 -11.33 0.24
N GLY A 652 23.28 -11.27 -0.48
CA GLY A 652 23.38 -11.70 -1.88
C GLY A 652 22.97 -13.16 -2.11
N ARG A 653 23.13 -14.03 -1.11
CA ARG A 653 22.70 -15.45 -1.17
C ARG A 653 21.19 -15.60 -1.38
N PHE A 654 20.39 -14.66 -0.89
CA PHE A 654 18.93 -14.66 -0.99
C PHE A 654 18.41 -13.88 -2.20
N TRP A 655 19.27 -13.12 -2.88
CA TRP A 655 18.91 -12.07 -3.81
C TRP A 655 18.00 -12.54 -4.96
N GLU A 656 18.38 -13.62 -5.64
CA GLU A 656 17.62 -14.13 -6.77
C GLU A 656 16.34 -14.89 -6.38
N LEU A 657 16.20 -15.26 -5.10
CA LEU A 657 15.00 -15.93 -4.58
C LEU A 657 13.85 -14.94 -4.32
N LEU A 658 14.11 -13.65 -4.38
CA LEU A 658 13.15 -12.55 -4.11
C LEU A 658 12.82 -11.80 -5.40
N ASN A 659 12.09 -12.42 -6.29
CA ASN A 659 11.80 -11.91 -7.63
C ASN A 659 10.69 -10.84 -7.70
N GLY A 660 9.90 -10.68 -6.63
CA GLY A 660 8.79 -9.71 -6.54
C GLY A 660 9.12 -8.45 -5.77
N GLY A 661 10.29 -8.38 -5.15
CA GLY A 661 10.72 -7.18 -4.45
C GLY A 661 11.88 -7.39 -3.51
N LYS A 662 12.89 -6.56 -3.67
CA LYS A 662 14.13 -6.61 -2.88
C LYS A 662 14.84 -5.26 -2.96
N ILE A 663 15.60 -4.91 -1.95
CA ILE A 663 16.56 -3.82 -1.93
C ILE A 663 17.65 -4.18 -0.92
N GLN A 664 18.87 -3.93 -1.29
CA GLN A 664 20.02 -4.00 -0.39
C GLN A 664 20.26 -2.61 0.20
N TYR A 665 20.54 -2.54 1.46
CA TYR A 665 21.01 -1.32 2.09
C TYR A 665 21.98 -1.64 3.19
N VAL A 666 23.10 -0.91 3.16
CA VAL A 666 24.18 -1.02 4.13
C VAL A 666 24.45 0.34 4.74
N LYS A 667 24.92 0.35 5.98
CA LYS A 667 25.36 1.59 6.61
C LYS A 667 26.67 2.04 5.98
N TYR A 668 26.69 3.25 5.48
CA TYR A 668 27.89 3.90 4.96
C TYR A 668 28.54 4.71 6.09
N PRO A 669 29.56 4.16 6.78
CA PRO A 669 30.08 4.78 7.99
C PRO A 669 30.83 6.09 7.73
N ILE A 670 31.15 6.38 6.45
CA ILE A 670 32.08 7.43 6.05
C ILE A 670 31.49 8.23 4.88
N SER A 671 30.54 9.13 5.16
CA SER A 671 29.95 9.99 4.11
C SER A 671 30.94 10.97 3.46
N TYR A 672 32.02 11.35 4.15
CA TYR A 672 33.07 12.24 3.62
C TYR A 672 34.07 11.54 2.71
N ASN A 673 34.22 10.21 2.76
CA ASN A 673 35.11 9.47 1.88
C ASN A 673 34.39 9.03 0.60
N THR A 674 34.35 9.91 -0.39
CA THR A 674 33.67 9.68 -1.67
C THR A 674 34.15 8.40 -2.37
N LYS A 675 35.46 8.09 -2.30
CA LYS A 675 36.00 6.89 -2.93
C LYS A 675 35.51 5.61 -2.28
N ALA A 676 35.35 5.59 -0.96
CA ALA A 676 34.76 4.43 -0.25
C ALA A 676 33.29 4.24 -0.61
N VAL A 677 32.52 5.33 -0.66
CA VAL A 677 31.10 5.30 -1.08
C VAL A 677 30.98 4.79 -2.51
N GLU A 678 31.79 5.32 -3.44
CA GLU A 678 31.83 4.88 -4.84
C GLU A 678 32.18 3.39 -4.95
N THR A 679 33.18 2.91 -4.20
CA THR A 679 33.61 1.52 -4.23
C THR A 679 32.51 0.56 -3.77
N LEU A 680 31.78 0.91 -2.70
CA LEU A 680 30.67 0.11 -2.20
C LEU A 680 29.49 0.09 -3.18
N ILE A 681 29.19 1.23 -3.81
CA ILE A 681 28.15 1.31 -4.86
C ILE A 681 28.55 0.43 -6.06
N LYS A 682 29.77 0.58 -6.59
CA LYS A 682 30.24 -0.24 -7.72
C LYS A 682 30.20 -1.74 -7.41
N ARG A 683 30.63 -2.13 -6.19
CA ARG A 683 30.54 -3.51 -5.76
C ARG A 683 29.09 -4.03 -5.75
N ALA A 684 28.14 -3.22 -5.25
CA ALA A 684 26.72 -3.57 -5.28
C ALA A 684 26.22 -3.72 -6.73
N MET A 685 26.67 -2.84 -7.63
CA MET A 685 26.31 -2.90 -9.05
C MET A 685 26.88 -4.15 -9.74
N ASP A 686 28.13 -4.53 -9.46
CA ASP A 686 28.72 -5.78 -9.98
C ASP A 686 27.95 -7.02 -9.50
N LYS A 687 27.43 -7.01 -8.26
CA LYS A 687 26.58 -8.07 -7.70
C LYS A 687 25.12 -8.08 -8.23
N GLY A 688 24.76 -7.15 -9.08
CA GLY A 688 23.38 -7.06 -9.60
C GLY A 688 22.35 -6.52 -8.63
N PHE A 689 22.76 -5.74 -7.64
CA PHE A 689 21.86 -5.27 -6.59
C PHE A 689 21.02 -4.05 -7.01
N TYR A 690 19.95 -3.87 -6.30
CA TYR A 690 19.27 -2.62 -6.07
C TYR A 690 19.70 -2.12 -4.70
N GLU A 691 20.56 -1.11 -4.66
CA GLU A 691 21.29 -0.66 -3.47
C GLU A 691 20.82 0.70 -3.00
N GLY A 692 20.58 0.82 -1.70
CA GLY A 692 20.29 2.10 -1.03
C GLY A 692 21.44 2.51 -0.09
N VAL A 693 21.93 3.73 -0.25
CA VAL A 693 22.87 4.35 0.71
C VAL A 693 22.12 4.66 2.00
N ASN A 694 22.63 4.24 3.14
CA ASN A 694 22.04 4.48 4.44
C ASN A 694 22.93 5.32 5.34
N LEU A 695 22.41 6.48 5.74
CA LEU A 695 22.96 7.43 6.68
C LEU A 695 21.85 7.86 7.64
N SER A 696 22.14 8.60 8.69
CA SER A 696 21.15 9.29 9.52
C SER A 696 21.40 10.79 9.42
N LEU A 697 20.64 11.47 8.57
CA LEU A 697 20.83 12.91 8.33
C LEU A 697 20.07 13.71 9.40
N SER A 698 20.74 14.65 10.02
CA SER A 698 20.16 15.51 11.06
C SER A 698 20.40 16.98 10.76
N TYR A 699 19.39 17.81 10.97
CA TYR A 699 19.37 19.24 10.70
C TYR A 699 18.80 19.98 11.90
N CYS A 700 19.52 20.98 12.39
CA CYS A 700 18.99 21.89 13.41
C CYS A 700 18.05 22.91 12.77
N ASP A 701 16.79 22.94 13.22
CA ASP A 701 15.78 23.86 12.68
C ASP A 701 15.99 25.31 13.16
N ASP A 702 16.78 25.52 14.23
CA ASP A 702 17.02 26.84 14.81
C ASP A 702 18.25 27.55 14.22
N CYS A 703 19.39 26.83 14.06
CA CYS A 703 20.63 27.45 13.58
C CYS A 703 21.11 26.94 12.22
N GLY A 704 20.43 25.93 11.61
CA GLY A 704 20.77 25.39 10.30
C GLY A 704 21.96 24.41 10.30
N HIS A 705 22.56 24.10 11.46
CA HIS A 705 23.66 23.14 11.53
C HIS A 705 23.24 21.75 11.06
N GLN A 706 24.11 21.08 10.31
CA GLN A 706 23.88 19.75 9.71
C GLN A 706 24.97 18.80 10.14
N GLU A 707 24.57 17.63 10.65
CA GLU A 707 25.49 16.57 11.05
C GLU A 707 24.79 15.20 10.98
N LEU A 708 25.55 14.11 10.94
CA LEU A 708 24.99 12.79 11.01
C LEU A 708 24.61 12.43 12.46
N ASN A 709 23.44 11.80 12.61
CA ASN A 709 23.02 11.18 13.86
C ASN A 709 22.97 12.10 15.11
N MET A 710 22.62 13.38 14.92
CA MET A 710 22.46 14.36 16.00
C MET A 710 21.22 14.11 16.86
N ASP A 711 21.32 14.15 18.17
CA ASP A 711 20.17 14.18 19.08
C ASP A 711 19.98 15.56 19.74
N VAL A 712 21.06 16.34 19.84
CA VAL A 712 21.10 17.70 20.29
C VAL A 712 22.07 18.45 19.38
N CYS A 713 21.75 19.66 18.97
CA CYS A 713 22.63 20.45 18.13
C CYS A 713 23.92 20.83 18.89
N PRO A 714 25.12 20.47 18.40
CA PRO A 714 26.36 20.78 19.09
C PRO A 714 26.73 22.26 19.04
N VAL A 715 26.10 23.02 18.13
CA VAL A 715 26.40 24.46 17.94
C VAL A 715 25.54 25.35 18.87
N CYS A 716 24.22 25.08 18.93
CA CYS A 716 23.30 25.95 19.69
C CYS A 716 22.57 25.22 20.84
N GLY A 717 22.83 23.94 21.08
CA GLY A 717 22.18 23.15 22.14
C GLY A 717 20.70 22.83 21.92
N SER A 718 20.15 23.16 20.76
CA SER A 718 18.73 22.93 20.45
C SER A 718 18.39 21.44 20.27
N LYS A 719 17.20 21.06 20.72
CA LYS A 719 16.55 19.75 20.43
C LYS A 719 15.54 19.85 19.30
N ASN A 720 15.31 21.04 18.74
CA ASN A 720 14.42 21.25 17.61
C ASN A 720 15.12 20.78 16.32
N LEU A 721 15.06 19.48 16.08
CA LEU A 721 15.77 18.82 14.98
C LEU A 721 14.79 18.20 14.00
N THR A 722 15.14 18.29 12.72
CA THR A 722 14.60 17.45 11.66
C THR A 722 15.61 16.32 11.37
N LYS A 723 15.16 15.07 11.44
CA LYS A 723 15.96 13.89 11.08
C LYS A 723 15.35 13.16 9.90
N ILE A 724 16.19 12.71 8.98
CA ILE A 724 15.81 11.88 7.84
C ILE A 724 16.55 10.55 7.96
N ASP A 725 15.80 9.47 8.05
CA ASP A 725 16.31 8.10 8.13
C ASP A 725 15.69 7.24 7.03
N ARG A 726 16.39 6.16 6.68
CA ARG A 726 15.86 5.15 5.76
C ARG A 726 14.84 4.26 6.48
N MET A 727 13.62 4.21 5.92
CA MET A 727 12.54 3.33 6.39
C MET A 727 12.51 2.04 5.59
N ASN A 728 13.62 1.42 5.34
CA ASN A 728 13.81 0.30 4.43
C ASN A 728 13.99 0.77 2.96
N GLY A 729 13.00 0.64 2.10
CA GLY A 729 13.12 0.98 0.68
C GLY A 729 12.95 2.48 0.33
N TYR A 730 12.74 3.36 1.28
CA TYR A 730 12.57 4.80 1.07
C TYR A 730 13.03 5.60 2.29
N LEU A 731 13.09 6.93 2.13
CA LEU A 731 13.44 7.86 3.21
C LEU A 731 12.18 8.44 3.84
N SER A 732 12.23 8.69 5.14
CA SER A 732 11.16 9.39 5.86
C SER A 732 11.72 10.30 6.93
N TYR A 733 10.91 11.26 7.35
CA TYR A 733 11.21 12.04 8.53
C TYR A 733 11.01 11.21 9.80
N SER A 734 12.10 10.76 10.41
CA SER A 734 12.05 10.10 11.72
C SER A 734 11.77 11.10 12.83
N ARG A 735 12.16 12.36 12.64
CA ARG A 735 11.90 13.46 13.55
C ARG A 735 11.61 14.74 12.79
N VAL A 736 10.60 15.50 13.22
CA VAL A 736 10.22 16.80 12.66
C VAL A 736 9.89 17.76 13.80
N LYS A 737 10.54 18.91 13.84
CA LYS A 737 10.36 19.91 14.91
C LYS A 737 10.47 19.32 16.32
N GLY A 738 11.42 18.42 16.50
CA GLY A 738 11.67 17.75 17.77
C GLY A 738 10.75 16.58 18.12
N ASP A 739 9.69 16.31 17.36
CA ASP A 739 8.78 15.18 17.58
C ASP A 739 8.97 14.05 16.57
N THR A 740 8.62 12.82 16.94
CA THR A 740 8.72 11.63 16.08
C THR A 740 7.39 11.24 15.44
N ARG A 741 7.46 10.84 14.16
CA ARG A 741 6.35 10.23 13.41
C ARG A 741 6.37 8.70 13.44
N LEU A 742 7.38 8.10 14.11
CA LEU A 742 7.58 6.67 14.16
C LEU A 742 7.03 6.07 15.46
N ASN A 743 6.65 4.80 15.41
CA ASN A 743 6.32 4.05 16.60
C ASN A 743 7.58 3.65 17.40
N GLU A 744 7.38 3.17 18.63
CA GLU A 744 8.46 2.82 19.55
C GLU A 744 9.40 1.74 18.98
N ALA A 745 8.84 0.68 18.40
CA ALA A 745 9.61 -0.43 17.83
C ALA A 745 10.52 0.02 16.68
N LYS A 746 10.03 0.93 15.82
CA LYS A 746 10.84 1.46 14.72
C LYS A 746 11.89 2.46 15.19
N MET A 747 11.62 3.21 16.23
CA MET A 747 12.61 4.08 16.87
C MET A 747 13.72 3.26 17.53
N GLU A 748 13.38 2.15 18.19
CA GLU A 748 14.34 1.22 18.80
C GLU A 748 15.21 0.59 17.69
N GLU A 749 14.60 0.09 16.61
CA GLU A 749 15.34 -0.49 15.48
C GLU A 749 16.34 0.49 14.85
N ILE A 750 15.95 1.76 14.63
CA ILE A 750 16.85 2.78 14.06
C ILE A 750 18.02 3.07 15.01
N LYS A 751 17.75 3.12 16.31
CA LYS A 751 18.78 3.35 17.33
C LYS A 751 19.80 2.21 17.38
N ASP A 752 19.33 0.98 17.22
CA ASP A 752 20.14 -0.23 17.34
C ASP A 752 20.94 -0.58 16.08
N ARG A 753 20.79 0.18 14.99
CA ARG A 753 21.45 -0.08 13.72
C ARG A 753 22.98 -0.04 13.82
N VAL A 754 23.61 -1.19 13.62
CA VAL A 754 25.07 -1.35 13.50
C VAL A 754 25.44 -1.61 12.05
N SER A 755 24.85 -2.64 11.44
CA SER A 755 25.17 -3.10 10.08
C SER A 755 24.31 -2.45 8.98
N MET A 756 23.21 -1.79 9.35
CA MET A 756 22.21 -1.26 8.42
C MET A 756 22.16 0.26 8.43
#